data_f3df538d92bb6b74a80fd2837b1ae106
#
_entry.id   f3df538d92bb6b74a80fd2837b1ae106
#
_cell.length_a   1.000
_cell.length_b   1.000
_cell.length_c   1.000
_cell.angle_alpha   90.00
_cell.angle_beta   90.00
_cell.angle_gamma   90.00
#
_symmetry.space_group_name_H-M   'P 1'
#
loop_
_entity.id
_entity.type
_entity.pdbx_description
1 polymer ?
#
loop_
_entity_poly.entity_id
_entity_poly.type
_entity_poly.pdbx_seq_one_letter_code
_entity_poly.pdbx_strand_id
1 'polypeptide(L)'
;MRFLLCLLLLALPGTASTVLAQTASPYDTVDPMIGTGPDGHTYPGATVPFGMVQLSPDTQIRDFRQSYKWAAGYSYADTTILGFSATHFSGSGHSDLGDFLIQPIAGDVRLNPGSVDQPGEATVDPTVAGPTAGGYRSQFSHTTEVAHPGYYAVTLADYGIRAELTTTERVAVSRYTFPADKPAHLLLDMRSSIYNYPGKVLWSSVRVRSDGTITGMRITRGWAPGRQLYFAMRFSAPLTQHALYDNEPVPVPYHGFKSPGTTPQNTQAIVGRGIEAVFSFGNLHEPLTVAMAISPTDEAHAIANLDAEQPKLDFNATYAAAQAAWVKALAVLDIGADKTTRINLYTALYHTLLAPTLSMDTDGSYRGPDNQVHIARGFHFVSSLSLWDTFRAEQPLMTILEPRERTQQLVDSMLASQQQSPFGLLPIWQFQGQETWCMIGYHAVPEIADAIGKSFASGLGGFDKNAALDAMVASAEYAPYGHLGEYMQLGYVPVSGAGVDDDDEAVSKTVEYAFDDWTIAETAHRLGNEAVAARFEKRAGNWRNVFNVQDGFVEPRLANGDYRKPFDPAKAGAGSGFTEGNSWQYSWFEPQDEAGLIKVLGGDKKLVAKLDAMFDQKVDPKEYGDVEDISGMIGQYIHGNEPSHHLAYLYVYAGEPWRTQERLAQIVSTQYNPGPSGLVGNDDLGQMSAWLLFTELGFYPVTPGSNEYVIGRPFVNDATIHLPNGNTFRITAEKMSPRNRYVGQVTLDGKPLPRTYITQAEIMQGGELHFIMQAKPNKKWGKDESDRPYSMSKDGLLP
;
A
#
# COMPACT_ATOMS: atom_id res chain seq x y z
N MET A 1 91.80 -15.16 -3.41
CA MET A 1 90.90 -14.44 -4.38
C MET A 1 89.54 -14.91 -4.19
N ARG A 2 88.73 -14.08 -3.54
CA ARG A 2 87.28 -14.32 -3.29
C ARG A 2 86.55 -13.27 -4.09
N PHE A 3 85.64 -13.68 -5.04
CA PHE A 3 84.76 -12.81 -5.78
C PHE A 3 83.47 -12.64 -4.97
N LEU A 4 83.12 -11.38 -4.70
CA LEU A 4 81.86 -11.02 -4.11
C LEU A 4 80.88 -10.73 -5.27
N LEU A 5 79.79 -11.45 -5.33
CA LEU A 5 78.70 -11.21 -6.23
C LEU A 5 77.67 -10.36 -5.51
N CYS A 6 77.43 -9.08 -5.92
CA CYS A 6 76.32 -8.25 -5.47
C CYS A 6 75.08 -8.56 -6.28
N LEU A 7 74.03 -9.10 -5.64
CA LEU A 7 72.68 -9.16 -6.22
C LEU A 7 71.95 -7.84 -6.00
N LEU A 8 71.62 -7.12 -7.07
CA LEU A 8 70.66 -6.02 -7.07
C LEU A 8 69.23 -6.59 -7.07
N LEU A 9 68.44 -6.41 -6.00
CA LEU A 9 67.02 -6.62 -5.99
C LEU A 9 66.33 -5.38 -6.59
N LEU A 10 65.76 -5.50 -7.76
CA LEU A 10 64.83 -4.55 -8.35
C LEU A 10 63.45 -4.71 -7.66
N ALA A 11 63.06 -3.77 -6.80
CA ALA A 11 61.71 -3.66 -6.28
C ALA A 11 60.77 -3.10 -7.38
N LEU A 12 59.88 -3.92 -7.90
CA LEU A 12 58.75 -3.50 -8.71
C LEU A 12 57.72 -2.83 -7.79
N PRO A 13 57.17 -1.63 -8.12
CA PRO A 13 56.04 -1.10 -7.35
C PRO A 13 54.81 -1.94 -7.63
N GLY A 14 54.36 -2.62 -6.59
CA GLY A 14 53.05 -3.29 -6.61
C GLY A 14 51.93 -2.26 -6.79
N THR A 15 51.29 -2.25 -7.92
CA THR A 15 50.03 -1.56 -8.10
C THR A 15 49.00 -2.28 -7.24
N ALA A 16 48.66 -1.69 -6.07
CA ALA A 16 47.48 -2.09 -5.30
C ALA A 16 46.25 -1.74 -6.17
N SER A 17 45.72 -2.72 -6.86
CA SER A 17 44.39 -2.62 -7.43
C SER A 17 43.41 -2.52 -6.26
N THR A 18 42.92 -1.33 -5.97
CA THR A 18 41.73 -1.16 -5.14
C THR A 18 40.57 -1.85 -5.86
N VAL A 19 40.24 -3.05 -5.43
CA VAL A 19 38.96 -3.68 -5.76
C VAL A 19 37.92 -2.76 -5.12
N LEU A 20 37.35 -1.89 -5.92
CA LEU A 20 36.13 -1.19 -5.55
C LEU A 20 35.11 -2.30 -5.28
N ALA A 21 34.68 -2.46 -4.04
CA ALA A 21 33.58 -3.35 -3.68
C ALA A 21 32.41 -2.95 -4.57
N GLN A 22 32.02 -3.84 -5.47
CA GLN A 22 30.89 -3.62 -6.36
C GLN A 22 29.67 -3.46 -5.45
N THR A 23 29.05 -2.29 -5.47
CA THR A 23 27.81 -2.07 -4.70
C THR A 23 26.76 -3.04 -5.22
N ALA A 24 26.02 -3.69 -4.28
CA ALA A 24 24.92 -4.58 -4.64
C ALA A 24 23.94 -3.87 -5.59
N SER A 25 23.39 -4.62 -6.53
CA SER A 25 22.40 -4.08 -7.48
C SER A 25 21.14 -3.58 -6.73
N PRO A 26 20.33 -2.71 -7.31
CA PRO A 26 19.03 -2.35 -6.73
C PRO A 26 18.22 -3.57 -6.32
N TYR A 27 18.09 -4.55 -7.21
CA TYR A 27 17.38 -5.81 -6.96
C TYR A 27 17.93 -6.59 -5.74
N ASP A 28 19.25 -6.74 -5.63
CA ASP A 28 19.90 -7.47 -4.52
C ASP A 28 19.91 -6.66 -3.21
N THR A 29 19.50 -5.39 -3.27
CA THR A 29 19.46 -4.49 -2.09
C THR A 29 18.09 -4.51 -1.43
N VAL A 30 17.02 -4.84 -2.15
CA VAL A 30 15.65 -4.94 -1.60
C VAL A 30 15.58 -6.04 -0.55
N ASP A 31 14.96 -5.74 0.57
CA ASP A 31 14.64 -6.72 1.63
C ASP A 31 13.12 -6.78 1.86
N PRO A 32 12.41 -7.76 1.24
CA PRO A 32 10.96 -7.90 1.41
C PRO A 32 10.51 -8.24 2.84
N MET A 33 11.43 -8.49 3.76
CA MET A 33 11.11 -8.70 5.17
C MET A 33 10.85 -7.40 5.94
N ILE A 34 11.24 -6.25 5.40
CA ILE A 34 10.94 -4.95 6.02
C ILE A 34 9.42 -4.74 6.06
N GLY A 35 8.89 -4.39 7.25
CA GLY A 35 7.46 -4.18 7.46
C GLY A 35 6.64 -5.45 7.74
N THR A 36 7.26 -6.64 7.76
CA THR A 36 6.57 -7.91 8.11
C THR A 36 6.41 -8.11 9.62
N GLY A 37 6.83 -7.14 10.44
CA GLY A 37 6.57 -7.06 11.88
C GLY A 37 5.10 -6.67 12.16
N PRO A 38 4.80 -6.35 13.42
CA PRO A 38 3.41 -6.21 13.86
C PRO A 38 2.66 -4.98 13.29
N ASP A 39 3.38 -3.98 12.76
CA ASP A 39 2.78 -2.68 12.45
C ASP A 39 2.82 -2.34 10.95
N GLY A 40 3.74 -2.91 10.17
CA GLY A 40 3.92 -2.56 8.76
C GLY A 40 2.98 -3.29 7.79
N HIS A 41 2.48 -4.45 8.17
CA HIS A 41 1.54 -5.29 7.42
C HIS A 41 1.96 -5.59 5.98
N THR A 42 3.28 -5.72 5.72
CA THR A 42 3.80 -6.18 4.45
C THR A 42 3.93 -7.70 4.42
N TYR A 43 4.08 -8.28 3.24
CA TYR A 43 4.27 -9.72 3.05
C TYR A 43 5.58 -10.02 2.31
N PRO A 44 6.29 -11.12 2.63
CA PRO A 44 7.58 -11.45 2.02
C PRO A 44 7.46 -12.27 0.74
N GLY A 45 6.26 -12.60 0.29
CA GLY A 45 5.99 -13.52 -0.79
C GLY A 45 6.37 -13.01 -2.18
N ALA A 46 6.25 -13.88 -3.16
CA ALA A 46 6.56 -13.57 -4.55
C ALA A 46 5.42 -12.81 -5.23
N THR A 47 5.78 -11.77 -5.96
CA THR A 47 4.91 -11.06 -6.90
C THR A 47 5.76 -10.41 -7.99
N VAL A 48 5.19 -10.08 -9.15
CA VAL A 48 5.79 -9.18 -10.14
C VAL A 48 5.27 -7.75 -9.92
N PRO A 49 5.93 -6.71 -10.44
CA PRO A 49 5.42 -5.35 -10.28
C PRO A 49 3.95 -5.27 -10.67
N PHE A 50 3.10 -4.79 -9.72
CA PHE A 50 1.66 -4.59 -9.88
C PHE A 50 0.86 -5.83 -10.31
N GLY A 51 1.40 -7.03 -10.09
CA GLY A 51 0.76 -8.28 -10.48
C GLY A 51 -0.58 -8.53 -9.76
N MET A 52 -1.50 -9.26 -10.41
CA MET A 52 -2.76 -9.70 -9.81
C MET A 52 -2.54 -10.79 -8.75
N VAL A 53 -1.42 -11.50 -8.83
CA VAL A 53 -1.04 -12.56 -7.88
C VAL A 53 0.03 -12.08 -6.92
N GLN A 54 -0.24 -12.26 -5.62
CA GLN A 54 0.71 -12.09 -4.53
C GLN A 54 0.81 -13.42 -3.79
N LEU A 55 1.74 -14.27 -4.23
CA LEU A 55 1.91 -15.63 -3.67
C LEU A 55 2.80 -15.58 -2.43
N SER A 56 2.19 -15.69 -1.26
CA SER A 56 2.89 -15.53 0.01
C SER A 56 2.54 -16.64 1.01
N PRO A 57 3.43 -16.92 1.99
CA PRO A 57 3.07 -17.77 3.11
C PRO A 57 2.02 -17.08 4.00
N ASP A 58 1.07 -17.88 4.49
CA ASP A 58 0.17 -17.53 5.58
C ASP A 58 0.64 -18.22 6.87
N THR A 59 0.91 -17.43 7.92
CA THR A 59 1.48 -17.95 9.14
C THR A 59 0.42 -18.27 10.19
N GLN A 60 -0.69 -17.53 10.19
CA GLN A 60 -1.75 -17.71 11.16
C GLN A 60 -3.12 -17.36 10.59
N ILE A 61 -4.15 -18.05 11.08
CA ILE A 61 -5.56 -17.66 10.89
C ILE A 61 -6.04 -17.02 12.19
N ARG A 62 -6.67 -15.84 12.10
CA ARG A 62 -7.19 -15.11 13.24
C ARG A 62 -8.70 -14.91 13.14
N ASP A 63 -9.35 -14.83 14.28
CA ASP A 63 -10.69 -14.24 14.39
C ASP A 63 -10.55 -12.72 14.20
N PHE A 64 -11.33 -12.12 13.31
CA PHE A 64 -11.29 -10.68 13.00
C PHE A 64 -11.48 -9.78 14.23
N ARG A 65 -11.97 -10.30 15.33
CA ARG A 65 -12.16 -9.61 16.59
C ARG A 65 -10.91 -9.59 17.49
N GLN A 66 -9.87 -10.31 17.13
CA GLN A 66 -8.74 -10.53 18.02
C GLN A 66 -7.57 -9.58 17.79
N SER A 67 -7.19 -9.30 16.55
CA SER A 67 -6.04 -8.44 16.27
C SER A 67 -5.90 -8.14 14.80
N TYR A 68 -5.57 -6.88 14.48
CA TYR A 68 -5.24 -6.42 13.15
C TYR A 68 -3.81 -6.80 12.72
N LYS A 69 -2.97 -7.27 13.63
CA LYS A 69 -1.52 -7.51 13.44
C LYS A 69 -1.13 -8.56 12.39
N TRP A 70 -2.09 -9.30 11.85
CA TRP A 70 -1.89 -10.29 10.78
C TRP A 70 -2.59 -9.91 9.49
N ALA A 71 -2.87 -8.63 9.28
CA ALA A 71 -3.59 -8.14 8.11
C ALA A 71 -2.98 -8.61 6.77
N ALA A 72 -1.68 -8.77 6.70
CA ALA A 72 -0.99 -9.28 5.51
C ALA A 72 -0.93 -10.82 5.38
N GLY A 73 -1.49 -11.57 6.33
CA GLY A 73 -1.42 -13.05 6.35
C GLY A 73 -0.11 -13.62 6.89
N TYR A 74 0.96 -12.88 6.87
CA TYR A 74 2.28 -13.22 7.41
C TYR A 74 2.66 -12.31 8.57
N SER A 75 3.25 -12.87 9.60
CA SER A 75 3.94 -12.10 10.65
C SER A 75 5.30 -12.71 10.94
N TYR A 76 6.35 -11.88 10.95
CA TYR A 76 7.71 -12.33 11.23
C TYR A 76 7.88 -12.97 12.62
N ALA A 77 7.02 -12.67 13.58
CA ALA A 77 7.06 -13.26 14.92
C ALA A 77 6.54 -14.70 14.97
N ASP A 78 5.83 -15.16 13.93
CA ASP A 78 5.25 -16.48 13.89
C ASP A 78 6.28 -17.56 13.58
N THR A 79 6.03 -18.78 14.05
CA THR A 79 6.94 -19.93 13.94
C THR A 79 6.39 -21.06 13.10
N THR A 80 5.15 -20.92 12.58
CA THR A 80 4.49 -21.92 11.74
C THR A 80 3.92 -21.30 10.49
N ILE A 81 3.88 -22.08 9.40
CA ILE A 81 3.22 -21.77 8.15
C ILE A 81 2.03 -22.70 7.96
N LEU A 82 0.87 -22.11 7.62
CA LEU A 82 -0.36 -22.82 7.25
C LEU A 82 -0.29 -23.36 5.83
N GLY A 83 0.29 -22.58 4.96
CA GLY A 83 0.38 -22.82 3.54
C GLY A 83 0.71 -21.54 2.78
N PHE A 84 0.45 -21.57 1.48
CA PHE A 84 0.74 -20.47 0.57
C PHE A 84 -0.54 -20.11 -0.19
N SER A 85 -0.98 -18.87 -0.08
CA SER A 85 -2.16 -18.38 -0.80
C SER A 85 -1.81 -17.36 -1.87
N ALA A 86 -2.75 -17.08 -2.77
CA ALA A 86 -2.48 -16.36 -4.01
C ALA A 86 -2.71 -14.84 -3.92
N THR A 87 -3.30 -14.35 -2.82
CA THR A 87 -3.70 -12.93 -2.72
C THR A 87 -3.35 -12.34 -1.36
N HIS A 88 -2.60 -11.23 -1.40
CA HIS A 88 -2.17 -10.46 -0.23
C HIS A 88 -2.16 -8.98 -0.58
N PHE A 89 -2.09 -8.10 0.44
CA PHE A 89 -1.76 -6.67 0.29
C PHE A 89 -0.44 -6.34 0.97
N SER A 90 0.18 -5.27 0.53
CA SER A 90 1.33 -4.69 1.20
C SER A 90 0.91 -3.48 2.00
N GLY A 91 1.00 -3.60 3.32
CA GLY A 91 0.71 -2.52 4.24
C GLY A 91 -0.74 -2.38 4.67
N SER A 92 -1.61 -3.17 4.11
CA SER A 92 -2.99 -3.29 4.53
C SER A 92 -3.41 -4.71 4.29
N GLY A 93 -4.50 -5.12 4.83
CA GLY A 93 -4.98 -6.45 4.56
C GLY A 93 -6.33 -6.66 5.17
N HIS A 94 -7.08 -7.56 4.61
CA HIS A 94 -8.38 -7.84 5.11
C HIS A 94 -8.79 -9.28 4.90
N SER A 95 -9.85 -9.60 5.56
CA SER A 95 -10.45 -10.92 5.56
C SER A 95 -10.81 -11.48 4.17
N ASP A 96 -10.90 -10.65 3.13
CA ASP A 96 -11.16 -11.10 1.76
C ASP A 96 -9.97 -11.81 1.10
N LEU A 97 -8.76 -11.61 1.61
CA LEU A 97 -7.52 -12.14 1.07
C LEU A 97 -7.16 -13.52 1.66
N GLY A 98 -6.06 -14.09 1.17
CA GLY A 98 -5.66 -15.47 1.49
C GLY A 98 -6.40 -16.47 0.63
N ASP A 99 -6.62 -16.15 -0.66
CA ASP A 99 -7.36 -17.01 -1.57
C ASP A 99 -6.56 -18.24 -1.97
N PHE A 100 -7.25 -19.40 -1.97
CA PHE A 100 -6.76 -20.65 -2.52
C PHE A 100 -5.48 -21.15 -1.83
N LEU A 101 -5.55 -21.31 -0.50
CA LEU A 101 -4.42 -21.80 0.29
C LEU A 101 -4.00 -23.19 -0.14
N ILE A 102 -2.75 -23.36 -0.51
CA ILE A 102 -2.12 -24.65 -0.82
C ILE A 102 -1.10 -25.00 0.28
N GLN A 103 -1.29 -26.16 0.92
CA GLN A 103 -0.31 -26.74 1.83
C GLN A 103 0.26 -28.04 1.27
N PRO A 104 1.55 -28.12 0.97
CA PRO A 104 2.21 -29.35 0.62
C PRO A 104 2.44 -30.21 1.86
N ILE A 105 2.10 -31.51 1.78
CA ILE A 105 2.13 -32.48 2.88
C ILE A 105 2.90 -33.74 2.44
N ALA A 106 3.85 -34.18 3.25
CA ALA A 106 4.55 -35.46 3.06
C ALA A 106 4.09 -36.46 4.12
N GLY A 107 3.49 -37.58 3.70
CA GLY A 107 2.95 -38.62 4.58
C GLY A 107 1.47 -38.47 4.87
N ASP A 108 1.04 -38.60 6.13
CA ASP A 108 -0.37 -38.60 6.49
C ASP A 108 -1.02 -37.23 6.32
N VAL A 109 -2.15 -37.20 5.62
CA VAL A 109 -2.94 -35.99 5.37
C VAL A 109 -3.81 -35.66 6.57
N ARG A 110 -3.80 -34.39 6.96
CA ARG A 110 -4.70 -33.80 7.95
C ARG A 110 -5.46 -32.67 7.29
N LEU A 111 -6.73 -32.49 7.61
CA LEU A 111 -7.59 -31.45 7.03
C LEU A 111 -7.73 -30.23 7.97
N ASN A 112 -7.46 -30.41 9.26
CA ASN A 112 -7.53 -29.35 10.23
C ASN A 112 -6.23 -28.50 10.19
N PRO A 113 -6.28 -27.16 10.20
CA PRO A 113 -5.08 -26.31 10.21
C PRO A 113 -4.22 -26.44 11.47
N GLY A 114 -4.79 -26.93 12.59
CA GLY A 114 -4.13 -26.92 13.88
C GLY A 114 -4.15 -25.56 14.55
N SER A 115 -3.63 -25.48 15.77
CA SER A 115 -3.45 -24.22 16.50
C SER A 115 -2.02 -24.07 17.00
N VAL A 116 -1.59 -22.83 17.24
CA VAL A 116 -0.39 -22.50 18.02
C VAL A 116 -0.86 -21.71 19.23
N ASP A 117 -0.53 -22.20 20.43
CA ASP A 117 -0.76 -21.44 21.65
C ASP A 117 0.29 -20.32 21.72
N GLN A 118 -0.14 -19.09 21.48
CA GLN A 118 0.67 -17.90 21.73
C GLN A 118 0.32 -17.36 23.13
N PRO A 119 1.29 -16.98 23.96
CA PRO A 119 1.00 -16.38 25.25
C PRO A 119 0.14 -15.11 25.10
N GLY A 120 -1.09 -15.17 25.61
CA GLY A 120 -2.02 -14.05 25.65
C GLY A 120 -3.06 -13.97 24.54
N GLU A 121 -3.02 -14.86 23.55
CA GLU A 121 -4.02 -14.88 22.47
C GLU A 121 -4.52 -16.29 22.21
N ALA A 122 -5.83 -16.49 22.33
CA ALA A 122 -6.46 -17.75 21.96
C ALA A 122 -6.45 -17.92 20.43
N THR A 123 -5.59 -18.79 19.93
CA THR A 123 -5.47 -19.10 18.51
C THR A 123 -6.45 -20.20 18.12
N VAL A 124 -7.74 -19.89 18.16
CA VAL A 124 -8.77 -20.82 17.69
C VAL A 124 -9.31 -20.29 16.39
N ASP A 125 -9.10 -21.03 15.30
CA ASP A 125 -9.87 -20.79 14.08
C ASP A 125 -11.36 -21.03 14.41
N PRO A 126 -12.21 -20.00 14.42
CA PRO A 126 -13.61 -20.12 14.81
C PRO A 126 -14.43 -20.96 13.81
N THR A 127 -13.84 -21.28 12.64
CA THR A 127 -14.46 -22.10 11.59
C THR A 127 -14.16 -23.59 11.76
N VAL A 128 -13.31 -23.99 12.72
CA VAL A 128 -12.92 -25.37 12.96
C VAL A 128 -13.43 -25.83 14.34
N ALA A 129 -14.23 -26.90 14.34
CA ALA A 129 -14.72 -27.49 15.56
C ALA A 129 -13.71 -28.48 16.17
N GLY A 130 -13.40 -28.36 17.45
CA GLY A 130 -12.62 -29.33 18.23
C GLY A 130 -11.19 -28.90 18.56
N PRO A 131 -10.44 -29.74 19.31
CA PRO A 131 -9.07 -29.47 19.71
C PRO A 131 -8.16 -29.46 18.46
N THR A 132 -7.40 -28.40 18.29
CA THR A 132 -6.68 -28.08 17.08
C THR A 132 -5.19 -28.38 17.11
N ALA A 133 -4.68 -29.00 18.18
CA ALA A 133 -3.29 -29.42 18.26
C ALA A 133 -2.94 -30.43 17.14
N GLY A 134 -1.87 -30.19 16.40
CA GLY A 134 -1.31 -31.10 15.42
C GLY A 134 -2.04 -31.14 14.05
N GLY A 135 -2.45 -30.00 13.51
CA GLY A 135 -3.06 -29.87 12.18
C GLY A 135 -2.08 -30.00 10.99
N TYR A 136 -2.47 -29.47 9.85
CA TYR A 136 -1.64 -29.48 8.63
C TYR A 136 -0.56 -28.39 8.59
N ARG A 137 -0.57 -27.41 9.51
CA ARG A 137 0.50 -26.41 9.60
C ARG A 137 1.85 -27.04 9.82
N SER A 138 2.90 -26.36 9.43
CA SER A 138 4.27 -26.79 9.63
C SER A 138 5.10 -25.76 10.35
N GLN A 139 5.96 -26.18 11.27
CA GLN A 139 7.02 -25.35 11.81
C GLN A 139 7.99 -24.94 10.71
N PHE A 140 8.60 -23.77 10.85
CA PHE A 140 9.66 -23.29 9.99
C PHE A 140 10.69 -22.48 10.79
N SER A 141 11.78 -22.10 10.13
CA SER A 141 12.81 -21.23 10.71
C SER A 141 13.20 -20.16 9.71
N HIS A 142 13.31 -18.91 10.15
CA HIS A 142 13.82 -17.80 9.33
C HIS A 142 15.21 -18.07 8.76
N THR A 143 16.00 -18.97 9.34
CA THR A 143 17.28 -19.38 8.77
C THR A 143 17.15 -20.15 7.45
N THR A 144 15.95 -20.64 7.14
CA THR A 144 15.63 -21.34 5.88
C THR A 144 14.82 -20.48 4.93
N GLU A 145 14.39 -19.31 5.37
CA GLU A 145 13.68 -18.35 4.50
C GLU A 145 14.64 -17.61 3.59
N VAL A 146 14.18 -17.41 2.37
CA VAL A 146 14.82 -16.55 1.38
C VAL A 146 13.72 -15.74 0.70
N ALA A 147 13.81 -14.42 0.74
CA ALA A 147 12.90 -13.52 0.07
C ALA A 147 13.69 -12.55 -0.81
N HIS A 148 13.26 -12.43 -2.07
CA HIS A 148 13.71 -11.44 -3.03
C HIS A 148 12.52 -10.96 -3.85
N PRO A 149 12.54 -9.81 -4.48
CA PRO A 149 11.46 -9.41 -5.38
C PRO A 149 11.17 -10.51 -6.43
N GLY A 150 9.92 -11.01 -6.43
CA GLY A 150 9.51 -12.09 -7.33
C GLY A 150 9.89 -13.51 -6.91
N TYR A 151 10.46 -13.70 -5.72
CA TYR A 151 10.84 -15.01 -5.23
C TYR A 151 10.74 -15.12 -3.70
N TYR A 152 10.19 -16.25 -3.24
CA TYR A 152 10.23 -16.63 -1.83
C TYR A 152 10.53 -18.12 -1.70
N ALA A 153 11.23 -18.51 -0.65
CA ALA A 153 11.44 -19.92 -0.36
C ALA A 153 11.63 -20.21 1.13
N VAL A 154 11.14 -21.37 1.59
CA VAL A 154 11.22 -21.80 2.98
C VAL A 154 11.24 -23.33 3.08
N THR A 155 11.76 -23.87 4.20
CA THR A 155 11.66 -25.29 4.50
C THR A 155 10.57 -25.52 5.55
N LEU A 156 9.54 -26.32 5.19
CA LEU A 156 8.50 -26.79 6.08
C LEU A 156 9.06 -27.96 6.92
N ALA A 157 9.42 -27.69 8.18
CA ALA A 157 10.24 -28.59 8.99
C ALA A 157 9.53 -29.91 9.33
N ASP A 158 8.21 -29.88 9.62
CA ASP A 158 7.48 -31.07 10.01
C ASP A 158 7.34 -32.09 8.86
N TYR A 159 7.37 -31.59 7.62
CA TYR A 159 7.26 -32.40 6.41
C TYR A 159 8.61 -32.66 5.72
N GLY A 160 9.64 -31.86 6.03
CA GLY A 160 10.91 -31.90 5.32
C GLY A 160 10.80 -31.43 3.86
N ILE A 161 9.85 -30.54 3.56
CA ILE A 161 9.59 -30.05 2.22
C ILE A 161 10.26 -28.70 2.02
N ARG A 162 11.02 -28.55 0.92
CA ARG A 162 11.44 -27.23 0.42
C ARG A 162 10.35 -26.67 -0.46
N ALA A 163 9.77 -25.53 -0.11
CA ALA A 163 8.83 -24.75 -0.90
C ALA A 163 9.56 -23.56 -1.52
N GLU A 164 9.34 -23.33 -2.80
CA GLU A 164 9.86 -22.19 -3.57
C GLU A 164 8.69 -21.59 -4.36
N LEU A 165 8.56 -20.27 -4.35
CA LEU A 165 7.44 -19.52 -4.92
C LEU A 165 7.96 -18.46 -5.90
N THR A 166 7.27 -18.31 -7.00
CA THR A 166 7.44 -17.20 -7.97
C THR A 166 6.11 -16.96 -8.68
N THR A 167 6.00 -15.88 -9.46
CA THR A 167 4.74 -15.54 -10.13
C THR A 167 4.97 -14.97 -11.52
N THR A 168 3.93 -15.02 -12.33
CA THR A 168 3.70 -14.08 -13.43
C THR A 168 2.67 -13.03 -12.97
N GLU A 169 2.12 -12.25 -13.89
CA GLU A 169 1.07 -11.27 -13.53
C GLU A 169 -0.18 -11.96 -12.96
N ARG A 170 -0.59 -13.12 -13.50
CA ARG A 170 -1.86 -13.79 -13.20
C ARG A 170 -1.69 -15.21 -12.68
N VAL A 171 -0.46 -15.73 -12.63
CA VAL A 171 -0.22 -17.13 -12.26
C VAL A 171 0.74 -17.25 -11.10
N ALA A 172 0.30 -17.88 -10.02
CA ALA A 172 1.12 -18.37 -8.94
C ALA A 172 1.87 -19.62 -9.37
N VAL A 173 3.21 -19.66 -9.23
CA VAL A 173 4.01 -20.83 -9.58
C VAL A 173 4.83 -21.26 -8.38
N SER A 174 4.53 -22.45 -7.89
CA SER A 174 5.21 -23.06 -6.73
C SER A 174 6.02 -24.27 -7.18
N ARG A 175 7.15 -24.49 -6.52
CA ARG A 175 7.96 -25.72 -6.65
C ARG A 175 8.17 -26.34 -5.28
N TYR A 176 7.73 -27.59 -5.13
CA TYR A 176 7.85 -28.32 -3.87
C TYR A 176 8.78 -29.51 -4.04
N THR A 177 9.86 -29.58 -3.24
CA THR A 177 10.77 -30.73 -3.17
C THR A 177 10.38 -31.58 -1.97
N PHE A 178 9.83 -32.75 -2.22
CA PHE A 178 9.37 -33.69 -1.21
C PHE A 178 10.46 -34.70 -0.80
N PRO A 179 10.42 -35.23 0.44
CA PRO A 179 11.18 -36.43 0.79
C PRO A 179 10.76 -37.62 -0.09
N ALA A 180 11.73 -38.27 -0.72
CA ALA A 180 11.48 -39.36 -1.68
C ALA A 180 10.86 -40.64 -1.08
N ASP A 181 10.96 -40.80 0.25
CA ASP A 181 10.47 -41.96 0.99
C ASP A 181 9.04 -41.79 1.52
N LYS A 182 8.42 -40.63 1.30
CA LYS A 182 7.06 -40.35 1.74
C LYS A 182 6.14 -39.98 0.58
N PRO A 183 4.85 -40.38 0.64
CA PRO A 183 3.90 -39.95 -0.38
C PRO A 183 3.70 -38.43 -0.33
N ALA A 184 3.64 -37.83 -1.50
CA ALA A 184 3.46 -36.39 -1.69
C ALA A 184 1.96 -36.06 -1.90
N HIS A 185 1.51 -35.04 -1.19
CA HIS A 185 0.14 -34.53 -1.27
C HIS A 185 0.14 -33.01 -1.33
N LEU A 186 -0.91 -32.45 -1.94
CA LEU A 186 -1.26 -31.04 -1.82
C LEU A 186 -2.67 -30.95 -1.24
N LEU A 187 -2.82 -30.19 -0.19
CA LEU A 187 -4.11 -29.77 0.34
C LEU A 187 -4.43 -28.38 -0.23
N LEU A 188 -5.58 -28.24 -0.87
CA LEU A 188 -6.20 -26.97 -1.22
C LEU A 188 -7.32 -26.72 -0.21
N ASP A 189 -7.13 -25.72 0.65
CA ASP A 189 -8.14 -25.29 1.63
C ASP A 189 -8.86 -24.03 1.12
N MET A 190 -10.11 -24.23 0.66
CA MET A 190 -10.97 -23.14 0.16
C MET A 190 -11.62 -22.33 1.28
N ARG A 191 -11.50 -22.77 2.53
CA ARG A 191 -12.03 -22.07 3.71
C ARG A 191 -11.06 -21.01 4.24
N SER A 192 -9.78 -21.24 4.04
CA SER A 192 -8.72 -20.39 4.60
C SER A 192 -8.83 -18.96 4.07
N SER A 193 -8.62 -18.00 4.95
CA SER A 193 -8.53 -16.57 4.68
C SER A 193 -7.67 -15.94 5.76
N ILE A 194 -7.19 -14.74 5.55
CA ILE A 194 -6.37 -14.00 6.54
C ILE A 194 -7.12 -13.89 7.88
N TYR A 195 -8.40 -13.49 7.82
CA TYR A 195 -9.29 -13.53 8.99
C TYR A 195 -10.47 -14.43 8.68
N ASN A 196 -10.78 -15.36 9.60
CA ASN A 196 -11.88 -16.28 9.46
C ASN A 196 -13.01 -15.98 10.44
N TYR A 197 -14.24 -16.19 9.98
CA TYR A 197 -15.46 -16.19 10.79
C TYR A 197 -16.54 -17.05 10.14
N PRO A 198 -17.53 -17.56 10.89
CA PRO A 198 -18.62 -18.34 10.33
C PRO A 198 -19.40 -17.58 9.25
N GLY A 199 -19.53 -18.18 8.07
CA GLY A 199 -20.22 -17.55 6.94
C GLY A 199 -19.35 -16.64 6.07
N LYS A 200 -18.03 -16.61 6.30
CA LYS A 200 -17.07 -15.91 5.47
C LYS A 200 -17.10 -16.38 4.01
N VAL A 201 -16.98 -17.66 3.78
CA VAL A 201 -17.16 -18.25 2.46
C VAL A 201 -18.65 -18.41 2.20
N LEU A 202 -19.16 -17.65 1.24
CA LEU A 202 -20.57 -17.73 0.82
C LEU A 202 -20.81 -18.93 -0.06
N TRP A 203 -19.84 -19.22 -0.94
CA TRP A 203 -19.88 -20.37 -1.84
C TRP A 203 -18.49 -20.66 -2.39
N SER A 204 -18.22 -21.94 -2.66
CA SER A 204 -17.02 -22.36 -3.36
C SER A 204 -17.27 -23.63 -4.18
N SER A 205 -16.39 -23.86 -5.16
CA SER A 205 -16.41 -25.09 -5.97
C SER A 205 -14.99 -25.53 -6.28
N VAL A 206 -14.80 -26.83 -6.41
CA VAL A 206 -13.60 -27.46 -6.96
C VAL A 206 -14.01 -28.53 -7.95
N ARG A 207 -13.36 -28.59 -9.10
CA ARG A 207 -13.58 -29.55 -10.16
C ARG A 207 -12.28 -30.13 -10.67
N VAL A 208 -12.21 -31.45 -10.75
CA VAL A 208 -11.13 -32.18 -11.42
C VAL A 208 -11.58 -32.48 -12.84
N ARG A 209 -10.98 -31.86 -13.82
CA ARG A 209 -11.29 -32.03 -15.24
C ARG A 209 -10.67 -33.30 -15.81
N SER A 210 -11.18 -33.78 -16.94
CA SER A 210 -10.69 -35.00 -17.59
C SER A 210 -9.26 -34.90 -18.14
N ASP A 211 -8.78 -33.67 -18.35
CA ASP A 211 -7.40 -33.34 -18.76
C ASP A 211 -6.43 -33.19 -17.58
N GLY A 212 -6.92 -33.40 -16.35
CA GLY A 212 -6.15 -33.25 -15.13
C GLY A 212 -6.05 -31.82 -14.60
N THR A 213 -6.59 -30.84 -15.31
CA THR A 213 -6.67 -29.45 -14.82
C THR A 213 -7.68 -29.37 -13.67
N ILE A 214 -7.31 -28.69 -12.60
CA ILE A 214 -8.23 -28.41 -11.50
C ILE A 214 -8.77 -27.00 -11.70
N THR A 215 -10.08 -26.82 -11.62
CA THR A 215 -10.72 -25.51 -11.65
C THR A 215 -11.65 -25.32 -10.47
N GLY A 216 -11.95 -24.07 -10.15
CA GLY A 216 -12.90 -23.75 -9.11
C GLY A 216 -13.07 -22.26 -8.90
N MET A 217 -13.85 -21.93 -7.90
CA MET A 217 -14.13 -20.54 -7.56
C MET A 217 -14.46 -20.40 -6.10
N ARG A 218 -14.36 -19.16 -5.60
CA ARG A 218 -14.76 -18.78 -4.27
C ARG A 218 -15.50 -17.45 -4.29
N ILE A 219 -16.60 -17.39 -3.56
CA ILE A 219 -17.32 -16.16 -3.25
C ILE A 219 -17.17 -15.91 -1.77
N THR A 220 -16.72 -14.72 -1.40
CA THR A 220 -16.45 -14.35 -0.02
C THR A 220 -17.30 -13.18 0.44
N ARG A 221 -17.38 -13.03 1.75
CA ARG A 221 -17.95 -11.88 2.43
C ARG A 221 -16.90 -11.28 3.34
N GLY A 222 -16.54 -10.03 3.10
CA GLY A 222 -15.57 -9.26 3.86
C GLY A 222 -15.84 -7.78 3.66
N TRP A 223 -14.83 -7.01 3.39
CA TRP A 223 -14.97 -5.63 2.92
C TRP A 223 -15.74 -5.58 1.60
N ALA A 224 -15.49 -6.53 0.70
CA ALA A 224 -16.15 -6.65 -0.59
C ALA A 224 -17.17 -7.80 -0.57
N PRO A 225 -18.41 -7.61 -0.07
CA PRO A 225 -19.40 -8.67 0.03
C PRO A 225 -19.81 -9.20 -1.35
N GLY A 226 -19.60 -10.51 -1.56
CA GLY A 226 -19.90 -11.13 -2.83
C GLY A 226 -18.77 -11.11 -3.85
N ARG A 227 -17.55 -10.72 -3.43
CA ARG A 227 -16.34 -10.80 -4.25
C ARG A 227 -16.17 -12.22 -4.78
N GLN A 228 -15.91 -12.34 -6.08
CA GLN A 228 -15.76 -13.60 -6.78
C GLN A 228 -14.34 -13.72 -7.33
N LEU A 229 -13.70 -14.86 -7.06
CA LEU A 229 -12.42 -15.19 -7.66
C LEU A 229 -12.43 -16.63 -8.14
N TYR A 230 -11.87 -16.84 -9.31
CA TYR A 230 -11.81 -18.13 -10.00
C TYR A 230 -10.36 -18.57 -10.15
N PHE A 231 -10.13 -19.89 -10.22
CA PHE A 231 -8.79 -20.40 -10.47
C PHE A 231 -8.78 -21.57 -11.46
N ALA A 232 -7.61 -21.75 -12.07
CA ALA A 232 -7.24 -22.96 -12.81
C ALA A 232 -5.85 -23.41 -12.38
N MET A 233 -5.65 -24.69 -12.07
CA MET A 233 -4.39 -25.20 -11.56
C MET A 233 -3.94 -26.45 -12.32
N ARG A 234 -2.62 -26.57 -12.59
CA ARG A 234 -1.96 -27.74 -13.21
C ARG A 234 -0.72 -28.13 -12.44
N PHE A 235 -0.33 -29.39 -12.61
CA PHE A 235 0.81 -30.02 -11.94
C PHE A 235 1.79 -30.57 -12.95
N SER A 236 3.08 -30.57 -12.63
CA SER A 236 4.13 -31.19 -13.44
C SER A 236 4.15 -32.70 -13.34
N ALA A 237 3.51 -33.30 -12.34
CA ALA A 237 3.36 -34.73 -12.17
C ALA A 237 1.88 -35.15 -12.27
N PRO A 238 1.57 -36.35 -12.76
CA PRO A 238 0.21 -36.86 -12.86
C PRO A 238 -0.36 -37.14 -11.47
N LEU A 239 -1.65 -36.86 -11.29
CA LEU A 239 -2.41 -37.28 -10.09
C LEU A 239 -2.54 -38.79 -10.03
N THR A 240 -2.20 -39.39 -8.89
CA THR A 240 -2.48 -40.79 -8.60
C THR A 240 -3.86 -40.97 -7.97
N GLN A 241 -4.27 -39.97 -7.17
CA GLN A 241 -5.58 -39.96 -6.50
C GLN A 241 -5.96 -38.52 -6.14
N HIS A 242 -7.25 -38.26 -5.99
CA HIS A 242 -7.76 -37.05 -5.35
C HIS A 242 -8.93 -37.38 -4.43
N ALA A 243 -9.19 -36.52 -3.46
CA ALA A 243 -10.32 -36.58 -2.56
C ALA A 243 -10.88 -35.17 -2.33
N LEU A 244 -12.19 -35.05 -2.34
CA LEU A 244 -12.90 -33.78 -2.18
C LEU A 244 -13.79 -33.89 -0.94
N TYR A 245 -13.72 -32.89 -0.07
CA TYR A 245 -14.41 -32.84 1.21
C TYR A 245 -15.26 -31.57 1.31
N ASP A 246 -16.45 -31.69 1.91
CA ASP A 246 -17.23 -30.55 2.36
C ASP A 246 -17.30 -30.62 3.90
N ASN A 247 -16.41 -29.87 4.52
CA ASN A 247 -16.28 -29.77 5.97
C ASN A 247 -16.89 -28.44 6.43
N GLU A 248 -18.17 -28.22 6.17
CA GLU A 248 -18.86 -27.00 6.57
C GLU A 248 -18.70 -26.77 8.09
N PRO A 249 -18.07 -25.68 8.51
CA PRO A 249 -17.60 -25.53 9.90
C PRO A 249 -18.72 -25.27 10.90
N VAL A 250 -19.90 -24.83 10.45
CA VAL A 250 -21.02 -24.48 11.31
C VAL A 250 -22.29 -25.19 10.82
N PRO A 251 -22.99 -25.95 11.68
CA PRO A 251 -24.30 -26.52 11.35
C PRO A 251 -25.26 -25.38 10.99
N VAL A 252 -25.81 -25.40 9.78
CA VAL A 252 -26.87 -24.47 9.40
C VAL A 252 -28.18 -24.90 10.02
N PRO A 253 -29.00 -24.00 10.56
CA PRO A 253 -30.28 -24.34 11.17
C PRO A 253 -31.25 -25.00 10.20
N TYR A 254 -31.09 -24.78 8.91
CA TYR A 254 -31.93 -25.32 7.86
C TYR A 254 -31.06 -25.84 6.69
N HIS A 255 -31.14 -27.14 6.46
CA HIS A 255 -30.39 -27.84 5.40
C HIS A 255 -31.18 -28.04 4.12
N GLY A 256 -32.41 -27.57 4.06
CA GLY A 256 -33.32 -27.89 2.94
C GLY A 256 -33.62 -29.40 2.91
N PHE A 257 -33.58 -29.96 1.72
CA PHE A 257 -33.75 -31.39 1.50
C PHE A 257 -32.43 -32.16 1.44
N LYS A 258 -31.29 -31.52 1.70
CA LYS A 258 -29.98 -32.17 1.71
C LYS A 258 -29.80 -32.98 3.00
N SER A 259 -29.71 -34.27 2.86
CA SER A 259 -29.43 -35.20 3.98
C SER A 259 -28.19 -36.03 3.70
N PRO A 260 -27.41 -36.44 4.69
CA PRO A 260 -26.35 -37.39 4.50
C PRO A 260 -26.78 -38.63 3.75
N GLY A 261 -26.09 -39.02 2.70
CA GLY A 261 -26.42 -40.19 1.87
C GLY A 261 -27.49 -40.00 0.79
N THR A 262 -28.19 -38.85 0.73
CA THR A 262 -29.19 -38.57 -0.33
C THR A 262 -28.64 -37.78 -1.49
N THR A 263 -27.47 -37.10 -1.33
CA THR A 263 -26.80 -36.39 -2.41
C THR A 263 -25.97 -37.38 -3.22
N PRO A 264 -26.11 -37.42 -4.55
CA PRO A 264 -25.25 -38.25 -5.39
C PRO A 264 -23.78 -37.88 -5.14
N GLN A 265 -22.94 -38.87 -4.88
CA GLN A 265 -21.51 -38.64 -4.76
C GLN A 265 -20.92 -38.39 -6.13
N ASN A 266 -20.24 -37.26 -6.29
CA ASN A 266 -19.46 -36.93 -7.46
C ASN A 266 -17.99 -36.80 -7.05
N THR A 267 -17.15 -37.69 -7.55
CA THR A 267 -15.73 -37.70 -7.25
C THR A 267 -14.95 -36.69 -8.09
N GLN A 268 -15.57 -36.11 -9.10
CA GLN A 268 -14.91 -35.13 -10.01
C GLN A 268 -15.20 -33.67 -9.67
N ALA A 269 -16.25 -33.39 -8.90
CA ALA A 269 -16.59 -32.02 -8.53
C ALA A 269 -17.33 -31.98 -7.19
N ILE A 270 -17.09 -30.88 -6.48
CA ILE A 270 -17.76 -30.56 -5.22
C ILE A 270 -18.11 -29.07 -5.17
N VAL A 271 -19.18 -28.73 -4.50
CA VAL A 271 -19.63 -27.37 -4.24
C VAL A 271 -20.11 -27.28 -2.79
N GLY A 272 -19.84 -26.16 -2.15
CA GLY A 272 -20.22 -25.93 -0.75
C GLY A 272 -19.52 -24.73 -0.14
N ARG A 273 -19.57 -24.61 1.17
CA ARG A 273 -18.93 -23.52 1.91
C ARG A 273 -17.69 -23.97 2.67
N GLY A 274 -17.53 -25.27 2.90
CA GLY A 274 -16.44 -25.86 3.66
C GLY A 274 -15.53 -26.76 2.83
N ILE A 275 -15.21 -26.36 1.59
CA ILE A 275 -14.52 -27.23 0.64
C ILE A 275 -13.03 -27.33 0.95
N GLU A 276 -12.55 -28.57 0.97
CA GLU A 276 -11.14 -28.93 0.97
C GLU A 276 -10.90 -29.99 -0.11
N ALA A 277 -9.76 -29.92 -0.77
CA ALA A 277 -9.38 -30.90 -1.78
C ALA A 277 -7.95 -31.39 -1.52
N VAL A 278 -7.76 -32.71 -1.61
CA VAL A 278 -6.44 -33.35 -1.47
C VAL A 278 -6.08 -33.98 -2.80
N PHE A 279 -4.91 -33.62 -3.30
CA PHE A 279 -4.31 -34.14 -4.54
C PHE A 279 -3.09 -34.96 -4.19
N SER A 280 -3.03 -36.24 -4.59
CA SER A 280 -1.96 -37.19 -4.24
C SER A 280 -1.16 -37.57 -5.47
N PHE A 281 0.17 -37.70 -5.30
CA PHE A 281 1.13 -37.94 -6.37
C PHE A 281 1.96 -39.22 -6.16
N GLY A 282 1.80 -39.89 -5.00
CA GLY A 282 2.69 -40.99 -4.60
C GLY A 282 4.07 -40.47 -4.17
N ASN A 283 5.09 -41.31 -4.24
CA ASN A 283 6.45 -40.90 -3.90
C ASN A 283 7.09 -40.18 -5.09
N LEU A 284 7.50 -38.94 -4.89
CA LEU A 284 8.15 -38.12 -5.91
C LEU A 284 9.68 -38.14 -5.75
N HIS A 285 10.40 -38.27 -6.87
CA HIS A 285 11.85 -38.18 -6.92
C HIS A 285 12.34 -36.87 -7.53
N GLU A 286 11.45 -36.16 -8.24
CA GLU A 286 11.67 -34.85 -8.84
C GLU A 286 10.76 -33.82 -8.13
N PRO A 287 11.16 -32.55 -8.08
CA PRO A 287 10.29 -31.50 -7.55
C PRO A 287 8.95 -31.39 -8.28
N LEU A 288 7.89 -31.18 -7.54
CA LEU A 288 6.56 -30.92 -8.08
C LEU A 288 6.40 -29.41 -8.37
N THR A 289 6.20 -29.06 -9.64
CA THR A 289 5.78 -27.70 -10.01
C THR A 289 4.27 -27.61 -10.06
N VAL A 290 3.71 -26.57 -9.44
CA VAL A 290 2.29 -26.25 -9.42
C VAL A 290 2.12 -24.88 -10.01
N ALA A 291 1.28 -24.73 -11.02
CA ALA A 291 0.89 -23.42 -11.55
C ALA A 291 -0.60 -23.22 -11.34
N MET A 292 -0.99 -22.13 -10.70
CA MET A 292 -2.36 -21.76 -10.41
C MET A 292 -2.63 -20.34 -10.92
N ALA A 293 -3.39 -20.23 -12.01
CA ALA A 293 -3.88 -18.94 -12.48
C ALA A 293 -5.12 -18.52 -11.73
N ILE A 294 -5.29 -17.22 -11.53
CA ILE A 294 -6.53 -16.63 -11.03
C ILE A 294 -7.21 -15.77 -12.09
N SER A 295 -8.51 -15.57 -11.95
CA SER A 295 -9.34 -14.72 -12.81
C SER A 295 -10.45 -14.07 -12.01
N PRO A 296 -10.74 -12.77 -12.23
CA PRO A 296 -11.88 -12.10 -11.63
C PRO A 296 -13.20 -12.43 -12.34
N THR A 297 -13.16 -13.10 -13.50
CA THR A 297 -14.33 -13.26 -14.38
C THR A 297 -14.97 -14.64 -14.31
N ASP A 298 -14.24 -15.70 -14.68
CA ASP A 298 -14.72 -17.08 -14.63
C ASP A 298 -13.60 -18.13 -14.74
N GLU A 299 -13.98 -19.45 -14.64
CA GLU A 299 -13.03 -20.56 -14.74
C GLU A 299 -12.39 -20.68 -16.15
N ALA A 300 -13.09 -20.27 -17.21
CA ALA A 300 -12.57 -20.36 -18.58
C ALA A 300 -11.45 -19.32 -18.80
N HIS A 301 -11.60 -18.13 -18.27
CA HIS A 301 -10.55 -17.10 -18.29
C HIS A 301 -9.36 -17.49 -17.38
N ALA A 302 -9.61 -18.12 -16.23
CA ALA A 302 -8.53 -18.68 -15.42
C ALA A 302 -7.70 -19.73 -16.19
N ILE A 303 -8.34 -20.60 -16.99
CA ILE A 303 -7.65 -21.54 -17.87
C ILE A 303 -6.87 -20.78 -18.96
N ALA A 304 -7.48 -19.77 -19.58
CA ALA A 304 -6.84 -18.97 -20.63
C ALA A 304 -5.60 -18.22 -20.11
N ASN A 305 -5.67 -17.65 -18.90
CA ASN A 305 -4.53 -17.03 -18.22
C ASN A 305 -3.41 -18.05 -17.98
N LEU A 306 -3.77 -19.26 -17.51
CA LEU A 306 -2.82 -20.34 -17.27
C LEU A 306 -2.14 -20.80 -18.58
N ASP A 307 -2.90 -20.96 -19.66
CA ASP A 307 -2.39 -21.36 -20.96
C ASP A 307 -1.48 -20.29 -21.57
N ALA A 308 -1.80 -19.01 -21.38
CA ALA A 308 -1.03 -17.89 -21.90
C ALA A 308 0.30 -17.73 -21.17
N GLU A 309 0.28 -17.78 -19.83
CA GLU A 309 1.44 -17.39 -19.01
C GLU A 309 2.29 -18.58 -18.55
N GLN A 310 1.71 -19.82 -18.48
CA GLN A 310 2.41 -21.04 -18.04
C GLN A 310 2.14 -22.26 -18.93
N PRO A 311 2.43 -22.17 -20.23
CA PRO A 311 2.16 -23.30 -21.14
C PRO A 311 3.04 -24.52 -20.86
N LYS A 312 4.17 -24.36 -20.17
CA LYS A 312 5.15 -25.43 -19.91
C LYS A 312 5.42 -25.73 -18.45
N LEU A 313 4.79 -25.03 -17.52
CA LEU A 313 5.03 -25.16 -16.07
C LEU A 313 6.53 -25.07 -15.70
N ASP A 314 7.25 -24.10 -16.28
CA ASP A 314 8.69 -23.91 -16.07
C ASP A 314 8.95 -22.91 -14.97
N PHE A 315 9.18 -23.41 -13.75
CA PHE A 315 9.49 -22.57 -12.58
C PHE A 315 10.72 -21.68 -12.81
N ASN A 316 11.80 -22.21 -13.38
CA ASN A 316 13.03 -21.44 -13.53
C ASN A 316 12.89 -20.31 -14.55
N ALA A 317 12.18 -20.56 -15.66
CA ALA A 317 11.89 -19.53 -16.64
C ALA A 317 11.00 -18.44 -16.05
N THR A 318 9.98 -18.82 -15.25
CA THR A 318 9.10 -17.86 -14.55
C THR A 318 9.88 -17.01 -13.56
N TYR A 319 10.71 -17.61 -12.73
CA TYR A 319 11.56 -16.88 -11.79
C TYR A 319 12.50 -15.90 -12.48
N ALA A 320 13.16 -16.34 -13.54
CA ALA A 320 14.05 -15.47 -14.31
C ALA A 320 13.30 -14.27 -14.94
N ALA A 321 12.06 -14.49 -15.41
CA ALA A 321 11.22 -13.42 -15.93
C ALA A 321 10.77 -12.44 -14.84
N ALA A 322 10.35 -12.94 -13.68
CA ALA A 322 9.99 -12.11 -12.52
C ALA A 322 11.17 -11.27 -12.03
N GLN A 323 12.36 -11.88 -11.94
CA GLN A 323 13.60 -11.17 -11.60
C GLN A 323 13.90 -10.05 -12.60
N ALA A 324 13.81 -10.35 -13.92
CA ALA A 324 14.06 -9.36 -14.96
C ALA A 324 13.05 -8.19 -14.91
N ALA A 325 11.78 -8.46 -14.60
CA ALA A 325 10.75 -7.44 -14.41
C ALA A 325 11.11 -6.51 -13.23
N TRP A 326 11.54 -7.07 -12.12
CA TRP A 326 11.96 -6.28 -10.95
C TRP A 326 13.26 -5.51 -11.18
N VAL A 327 14.27 -6.11 -11.85
CA VAL A 327 15.49 -5.40 -12.23
C VAL A 327 15.16 -4.18 -13.08
N LYS A 328 14.21 -4.31 -14.03
CA LYS A 328 13.75 -3.20 -14.86
C LYS A 328 13.00 -2.15 -14.01
N ALA A 329 12.06 -2.57 -13.17
CA ALA A 329 11.24 -1.66 -12.39
C ALA A 329 12.05 -0.84 -11.37
N LEU A 330 13.05 -1.45 -10.73
CA LEU A 330 13.90 -0.78 -9.75
C LEU A 330 14.99 0.09 -10.39
N ALA A 331 15.24 -0.03 -11.70
CA ALA A 331 16.25 0.77 -12.41
C ALA A 331 15.83 2.23 -12.66
N VAL A 332 14.64 2.63 -12.23
CA VAL A 332 14.16 4.03 -12.32
C VAL A 332 14.89 4.97 -11.37
N LEU A 333 15.59 4.41 -10.37
CA LEU A 333 16.26 5.19 -9.33
C LEU A 333 17.67 4.62 -9.03
N ASP A 334 18.70 5.46 -9.13
CA ASP A 334 20.04 5.16 -8.61
C ASP A 334 20.26 5.90 -7.29
N ILE A 335 20.72 5.18 -6.26
CA ILE A 335 20.89 5.74 -4.91
C ILE A 335 22.34 5.59 -4.44
N GLY A 336 22.99 6.73 -4.20
CA GLY A 336 24.31 6.85 -3.58
C GLY A 336 24.20 7.27 -2.11
N ALA A 337 24.10 6.27 -1.22
CA ALA A 337 23.96 6.44 0.22
C ALA A 337 24.69 5.33 0.97
N ASP A 338 24.68 5.35 2.32
CA ASP A 338 25.15 4.22 3.11
C ASP A 338 24.25 2.99 2.93
N LYS A 339 24.73 1.83 3.42
CA LYS A 339 24.06 0.54 3.21
C LYS A 339 22.62 0.53 3.76
N THR A 340 22.41 1.08 4.95
CA THR A 340 21.08 1.07 5.61
C THR A 340 20.08 1.92 4.84
N THR A 341 20.46 3.15 4.50
CA THR A 341 19.66 4.05 3.67
C THR A 341 19.32 3.41 2.31
N ARG A 342 20.28 2.77 1.66
CA ARG A 342 20.03 2.06 0.39
C ARG A 342 19.02 0.92 0.52
N ILE A 343 19.13 0.09 1.59
CA ILE A 343 18.18 -1.01 1.83
C ILE A 343 16.78 -0.43 2.03
N ASN A 344 16.64 0.56 2.91
CA ASN A 344 15.34 1.17 3.20
C ASN A 344 14.72 1.78 1.93
N LEU A 345 15.49 2.55 1.14
CA LEU A 345 14.97 3.23 -0.04
C LEU A 345 14.63 2.28 -1.20
N TYR A 346 15.46 1.27 -1.48
CA TYR A 346 15.11 0.30 -2.52
C TYR A 346 13.96 -0.60 -2.10
N THR A 347 13.83 -0.89 -0.81
CA THR A 347 12.66 -1.63 -0.32
C THR A 347 11.41 -0.75 -0.33
N ALA A 348 11.53 0.53 0.02
CA ALA A 348 10.43 1.48 -0.14
C ALA A 348 9.98 1.59 -1.62
N LEU A 349 10.92 1.70 -2.56
CA LEU A 349 10.59 1.66 -3.99
C LEU A 349 9.91 0.34 -4.40
N TYR A 350 10.37 -0.80 -3.87
CA TYR A 350 9.73 -2.09 -4.09
C TYR A 350 8.27 -2.08 -3.61
N HIS A 351 8.00 -1.59 -2.40
CA HIS A 351 6.64 -1.52 -1.84
C HIS A 351 5.71 -0.63 -2.68
N THR A 352 6.18 0.53 -3.16
CA THR A 352 5.36 1.41 -4.02
C THR A 352 5.03 0.82 -5.40
N LEU A 353 5.70 -0.26 -5.79
CA LEU A 353 5.48 -0.95 -7.07
C LEU A 353 4.63 -2.24 -6.91
N LEU A 354 4.01 -2.46 -5.75
CA LEU A 354 3.15 -3.62 -5.49
C LEU A 354 1.67 -3.34 -5.80
N ALA A 355 1.22 -2.10 -5.65
CA ALA A 355 -0.17 -1.67 -5.86
C ALA A 355 -0.23 -0.35 -6.64
N PRO A 356 -1.37 0.00 -7.28
CA PRO A 356 -2.60 -0.80 -7.42
C PRO A 356 -2.37 -2.03 -8.29
N THR A 357 -3.08 -3.12 -7.99
CA THR A 357 -2.87 -4.40 -8.64
C THR A 357 -3.67 -4.55 -9.94
N LEU A 358 -3.11 -5.24 -10.91
CA LEU A 358 -3.86 -5.68 -12.09
C LEU A 358 -5.11 -6.46 -11.67
N SER A 359 -6.24 -6.20 -12.31
CA SER A 359 -7.51 -6.87 -12.02
C SER A 359 -8.27 -7.21 -13.29
N MET A 360 -7.57 -7.82 -14.25
CA MET A 360 -8.16 -8.25 -15.52
C MET A 360 -7.45 -9.48 -16.09
N ASP A 361 -8.17 -10.22 -16.92
CA ASP A 361 -7.68 -11.37 -17.65
C ASP A 361 -6.84 -10.98 -18.87
N THR A 362 -6.17 -11.95 -19.49
CA THR A 362 -5.25 -11.72 -20.61
C THR A 362 -5.92 -11.16 -21.87
N ASP A 363 -7.24 -11.33 -22.01
CA ASP A 363 -8.01 -10.77 -23.11
C ASP A 363 -8.61 -9.38 -22.82
N GLY A 364 -8.33 -8.84 -21.62
CA GLY A 364 -8.84 -7.56 -21.15
C GLY A 364 -10.17 -7.65 -20.40
N SER A 365 -10.71 -8.84 -20.17
CA SER A 365 -11.93 -9.02 -19.39
C SER A 365 -11.69 -8.74 -17.91
N TYR A 366 -12.60 -8.00 -17.26
CA TYR A 366 -12.56 -7.70 -15.84
C TYR A 366 -13.98 -7.61 -15.25
N ARG A 367 -14.09 -7.68 -13.93
CA ARG A 367 -15.36 -7.51 -13.23
C ARG A 367 -15.46 -6.08 -12.68
N GLY A 368 -16.51 -5.38 -13.12
CA GLY A 368 -16.79 -4.02 -12.69
C GLY A 368 -17.60 -3.92 -11.40
N PRO A 369 -17.79 -2.71 -10.84
CA PRO A 369 -18.57 -2.48 -9.61
C PRO A 369 -20.06 -2.77 -9.73
N ASP A 370 -20.58 -2.92 -10.93
CA ASP A 370 -21.93 -3.44 -11.21
C ASP A 370 -21.99 -4.99 -11.15
N ASN A 371 -20.88 -5.63 -10.78
CA ASN A 371 -20.71 -7.08 -10.75
C ASN A 371 -20.86 -7.76 -12.13
N GLN A 372 -20.77 -6.98 -13.23
CA GLN A 372 -20.78 -7.50 -14.59
C GLN A 372 -19.35 -7.66 -15.12
N VAL A 373 -19.21 -8.48 -16.17
CA VAL A 373 -17.93 -8.62 -16.88
C VAL A 373 -17.86 -7.59 -17.99
N HIS A 374 -16.80 -6.80 -17.99
CA HIS A 374 -16.47 -5.80 -18.99
C HIS A 374 -15.15 -6.12 -19.69
N ILE A 375 -14.82 -5.36 -20.74
CA ILE A 375 -13.54 -5.49 -21.44
C ILE A 375 -12.85 -4.13 -21.44
N ALA A 376 -11.66 -4.07 -20.85
CA ALA A 376 -10.79 -2.91 -20.91
C ALA A 376 -10.24 -2.75 -22.33
N ARG A 377 -10.45 -1.60 -22.94
CA ARG A 377 -10.01 -1.32 -24.31
C ARG A 377 -9.04 -0.15 -24.30
N GLY A 378 -7.76 -0.45 -24.52
CA GLY A 378 -6.71 0.56 -24.58
C GLY A 378 -6.12 0.95 -23.21
N PHE A 379 -6.54 0.28 -22.13
CA PHE A 379 -5.97 0.43 -20.81
C PHE A 379 -5.94 -0.92 -20.06
N HIS A 380 -5.19 -0.99 -18.97
CA HIS A 380 -5.23 -2.10 -18.05
C HIS A 380 -6.11 -1.72 -16.85
N PHE A 381 -7.12 -2.53 -16.55
CA PHE A 381 -7.94 -2.31 -15.38
C PHE A 381 -7.16 -2.71 -14.13
N VAL A 382 -7.00 -1.75 -13.23
CA VAL A 382 -6.36 -1.92 -11.92
C VAL A 382 -7.36 -1.72 -10.80
N SER A 383 -7.11 -2.35 -9.67
CA SER A 383 -7.98 -2.30 -8.50
C SER A 383 -7.14 -2.41 -7.23
N SER A 384 -7.83 -2.54 -6.08
CA SER A 384 -7.21 -2.45 -4.75
C SER A 384 -6.70 -1.02 -4.52
N LEU A 385 -7.66 -0.09 -4.45
CA LEU A 385 -7.43 1.34 -4.45
C LEU A 385 -7.61 1.91 -3.04
N SER A 386 -6.51 2.14 -2.33
CA SER A 386 -6.48 2.79 -1.01
C SER A 386 -6.34 4.30 -1.18
N LEU A 387 -7.37 4.95 -1.75
CA LEU A 387 -7.27 6.32 -2.26
C LEU A 387 -7.11 7.36 -1.16
N TRP A 388 -7.60 7.08 0.06
CA TRP A 388 -7.41 7.95 1.23
C TRP A 388 -5.93 8.11 1.61
N ASP A 389 -5.12 7.08 1.31
CA ASP A 389 -3.70 7.02 1.61
C ASP A 389 -2.86 7.51 0.43
N THR A 390 -3.07 6.91 -0.73
CA THR A 390 -2.16 7.00 -1.89
C THR A 390 -2.13 8.37 -2.55
N PHE A 391 -3.21 9.17 -2.46
CA PHE A 391 -3.22 10.52 -3.04
C PHE A 391 -2.13 11.42 -2.47
N ARG A 392 -1.64 11.14 -1.25
CA ARG A 392 -0.73 12.02 -0.50
C ARG A 392 0.71 11.97 -1.02
N ALA A 393 1.25 10.78 -1.32
CA ALA A 393 2.62 10.66 -1.84
C ALA A 393 2.80 9.54 -2.87
N GLU A 394 2.16 8.37 -2.71
CA GLU A 394 2.37 7.24 -3.62
C GLU A 394 1.98 7.62 -5.06
N GLN A 395 0.77 8.10 -5.27
CA GLN A 395 0.31 8.52 -6.58
C GLN A 395 1.10 9.72 -7.15
N PRO A 396 1.40 10.80 -6.38
CA PRO A 396 2.36 11.81 -6.82
C PRO A 396 3.71 11.27 -7.25
N LEU A 397 4.24 10.22 -6.60
CA LEU A 397 5.47 9.54 -7.00
C LEU A 397 5.31 8.86 -8.37
N MET A 398 4.21 8.14 -8.58
CA MET A 398 3.93 7.48 -9.86
C MET A 398 3.80 8.49 -11.01
N THR A 399 3.35 9.72 -10.76
CA THR A 399 3.34 10.78 -11.79
C THR A 399 4.74 11.19 -12.27
N ILE A 400 5.77 10.89 -11.47
CA ILE A 400 7.18 11.12 -11.84
C ILE A 400 7.77 9.87 -12.48
N LEU A 401 7.60 8.71 -11.85
CA LEU A 401 8.28 7.47 -12.23
C LEU A 401 7.59 6.76 -13.40
N GLU A 402 6.27 6.61 -13.36
CA GLU A 402 5.50 5.82 -14.33
C GLU A 402 4.18 6.50 -14.77
N PRO A 403 4.24 7.74 -15.28
CA PRO A 403 3.05 8.54 -15.52
C PRO A 403 2.06 7.91 -16.53
N ARG A 404 2.55 7.21 -17.55
CA ARG A 404 1.69 6.57 -18.56
C ARG A 404 1.26 5.17 -18.16
N GLU A 405 2.21 4.40 -17.65
CA GLU A 405 2.00 2.99 -17.33
C GLU A 405 1.12 2.82 -16.08
N ARG A 406 1.12 3.78 -15.16
CA ARG A 406 0.44 3.68 -13.88
C ARG A 406 -0.60 4.76 -13.68
N THR A 407 -0.21 6.02 -13.62
CA THR A 407 -1.15 7.12 -13.36
C THR A 407 -2.30 7.14 -14.37
N GLN A 408 -2.01 6.97 -15.67
CA GLN A 408 -3.07 6.92 -16.67
C GLN A 408 -3.95 5.68 -16.52
N GLN A 409 -3.37 4.48 -16.29
CA GLN A 409 -4.13 3.25 -16.07
C GLN A 409 -5.06 3.37 -14.86
N LEU A 410 -4.59 3.98 -13.78
CA LEU A 410 -5.37 4.23 -12.59
C LEU A 410 -6.56 5.16 -12.88
N VAL A 411 -6.31 6.31 -13.54
CA VAL A 411 -7.38 7.26 -13.91
C VAL A 411 -8.41 6.60 -14.83
N ASP A 412 -7.97 5.87 -15.86
CA ASP A 412 -8.87 5.16 -16.78
C ASP A 412 -9.71 4.10 -16.03
N SER A 413 -9.14 3.40 -15.05
CA SER A 413 -9.84 2.42 -14.21
C SER A 413 -10.86 3.08 -13.31
N MET A 414 -10.52 4.22 -12.69
CA MET A 414 -11.46 4.97 -11.85
C MET A 414 -12.64 5.53 -12.67
N LEU A 415 -12.39 6.05 -13.87
CA LEU A 415 -13.44 6.54 -14.76
C LEU A 415 -14.32 5.40 -15.28
N ALA A 416 -13.73 4.25 -15.64
CA ALA A 416 -14.50 3.07 -16.02
C ALA A 416 -15.38 2.58 -14.85
N SER A 417 -14.83 2.58 -13.62
CA SER A 417 -15.57 2.21 -12.42
C SER A 417 -16.72 3.18 -12.14
N GLN A 418 -16.51 4.47 -12.31
CA GLN A 418 -17.57 5.49 -12.16
C GLN A 418 -18.73 5.25 -13.12
N GLN A 419 -18.44 4.95 -14.39
CA GLN A 419 -19.47 4.67 -15.42
C GLN A 419 -20.25 3.39 -15.13
N GLN A 420 -19.63 2.42 -14.47
CA GLN A 420 -20.22 1.11 -14.15
C GLN A 420 -20.83 1.08 -12.75
N SER A 421 -20.49 2.04 -11.90
CA SER A 421 -21.03 2.12 -10.56
C SER A 421 -22.55 2.33 -10.60
N PRO A 422 -23.32 1.53 -9.83
CA PRO A 422 -24.78 1.76 -9.70
C PRO A 422 -25.14 3.14 -9.18
N PHE A 423 -24.19 3.83 -8.55
CA PHE A 423 -24.35 5.17 -7.97
C PHE A 423 -23.82 6.28 -8.89
N GLY A 424 -23.06 5.93 -9.94
CA GLY A 424 -22.40 6.90 -10.82
C GLY A 424 -21.28 7.68 -10.12
N LEU A 425 -20.64 7.06 -9.10
CA LEU A 425 -19.57 7.67 -8.29
C LEU A 425 -18.22 7.12 -8.67
N LEU A 426 -17.20 7.95 -8.55
CA LEU A 426 -15.81 7.50 -8.50
C LEU A 426 -15.57 6.57 -7.31
N PRO A 427 -14.60 5.65 -7.37
CA PRO A 427 -14.32 4.75 -6.26
C PRO A 427 -13.86 5.50 -5.00
N ILE A 428 -14.21 4.95 -3.85
CA ILE A 428 -13.74 5.40 -2.54
C ILE A 428 -12.60 4.48 -2.07
N TRP A 429 -12.86 3.19 -1.96
CA TRP A 429 -11.89 2.14 -1.68
C TRP A 429 -12.29 0.87 -2.43
N GLN A 430 -11.97 0.83 -3.70
CA GLN A 430 -12.36 -0.29 -4.56
C GLN A 430 -11.43 -1.49 -4.36
N PHE A 431 -12.03 -2.66 -4.16
CA PHE A 431 -11.35 -3.92 -3.96
C PHE A 431 -11.78 -4.96 -5.00
N GLN A 432 -10.91 -5.24 -5.96
CA GLN A 432 -11.10 -6.23 -7.04
C GLN A 432 -12.51 -6.17 -7.67
N GLY A 433 -12.89 -4.98 -8.11
CA GLY A 433 -14.18 -4.71 -8.75
C GLY A 433 -15.35 -4.45 -7.81
N GLN A 434 -15.16 -4.50 -6.49
CA GLN A 434 -16.20 -4.16 -5.52
C GLN A 434 -15.87 -2.88 -4.79
N GLU A 435 -16.86 -2.01 -4.58
CA GLU A 435 -16.70 -0.86 -3.70
C GLU A 435 -16.92 -1.29 -2.26
N THR A 436 -15.96 -0.99 -1.39
CA THR A 436 -16.01 -1.38 0.02
C THR A 436 -16.57 -0.30 0.93
N TRP A 437 -16.57 0.96 0.46
CA TRP A 437 -16.93 2.16 1.25
C TRP A 437 -16.03 2.35 2.48
N CYS A 438 -14.85 1.75 2.47
CA CYS A 438 -13.86 1.94 3.51
C CYS A 438 -13.25 3.33 3.39
N MET A 439 -12.93 3.94 4.51
CA MET A 439 -12.41 5.29 4.65
C MET A 439 -13.37 6.41 4.24
N ILE A 440 -12.97 7.61 4.57
CA ILE A 440 -13.71 8.85 4.31
C ILE A 440 -13.23 9.55 3.04
N GLY A 441 -13.84 10.66 2.69
CA GLY A 441 -13.44 11.47 1.53
C GLY A 441 -13.99 10.94 0.20
N TYR A 442 -13.59 11.60 -0.87
CA TYR A 442 -13.76 11.14 -2.26
C TYR A 442 -12.45 11.29 -3.02
N HIS A 443 -11.40 10.67 -2.46
CA HIS A 443 -10.00 10.93 -2.81
C HIS A 443 -9.56 10.40 -4.19
N ALA A 444 -10.41 9.71 -4.94
CA ALA A 444 -10.23 9.60 -6.38
C ALA A 444 -10.11 10.97 -7.06
N VAL A 445 -10.78 11.99 -6.49
CA VAL A 445 -10.80 13.36 -7.01
C VAL A 445 -9.43 14.02 -6.98
N PRO A 446 -8.70 14.12 -5.83
CA PRO A 446 -7.34 14.65 -5.82
C PRO A 446 -6.35 13.86 -6.67
N GLU A 447 -6.46 12.53 -6.78
CA GLU A 447 -5.59 11.75 -7.67
C GLU A 447 -5.82 12.08 -9.15
N ILE A 448 -7.07 12.20 -9.58
CA ILE A 448 -7.42 12.63 -10.94
C ILE A 448 -6.98 14.08 -11.19
N ALA A 449 -7.19 14.97 -10.22
CA ALA A 449 -6.78 16.37 -10.31
C ALA A 449 -5.26 16.51 -10.44
N ASP A 450 -4.49 15.76 -9.65
CA ASP A 450 -3.03 15.74 -9.70
C ASP A 450 -2.54 15.21 -11.07
N ALA A 451 -3.14 14.13 -11.56
CA ALA A 451 -2.86 13.61 -12.91
C ALA A 451 -3.17 14.63 -14.01
N ILE A 452 -4.30 15.34 -13.95
CA ILE A 452 -4.66 16.39 -14.90
C ILE A 452 -3.67 17.55 -14.83
N GLY A 453 -3.38 18.07 -13.63
CA GLY A 453 -2.45 19.17 -13.42
C GLY A 453 -1.06 18.87 -13.97
N LYS A 454 -0.54 17.70 -13.68
CA LYS A 454 0.78 17.24 -14.13
C LYS A 454 0.80 16.83 -15.61
N SER A 455 -0.35 16.54 -16.22
CA SER A 455 -0.42 16.20 -17.64
C SER A 455 0.07 17.31 -18.57
N PHE A 456 -0.06 18.56 -18.14
CA PHE A 456 0.45 19.70 -18.90
C PHE A 456 1.98 19.77 -18.89
N ALA A 457 2.63 19.24 -17.85
CA ALA A 457 4.09 19.22 -17.71
C ALA A 457 4.73 17.93 -18.23
N SER A 458 4.10 16.77 -18.06
CA SER A 458 4.68 15.44 -18.33
C SER A 458 4.17 14.76 -19.59
N GLY A 459 3.19 15.34 -20.29
CA GLY A 459 2.56 14.70 -21.46
C GLY A 459 1.67 13.50 -21.09
N LEU A 460 1.25 13.39 -19.85
CA LEU A 460 0.13 12.55 -19.45
C LEU A 460 -1.11 13.00 -20.22
N GLY A 461 -1.81 12.12 -20.88
CA GLY A 461 -3.02 12.51 -21.59
C GLY A 461 -3.49 11.48 -22.59
N GLY A 462 -4.44 10.69 -22.23
CA GLY A 462 -5.20 9.75 -23.06
C GLY A 462 -6.65 9.69 -22.64
N PHE A 463 -7.00 10.22 -21.47
CA PHE A 463 -8.37 10.25 -20.94
C PHE A 463 -9.05 11.60 -21.21
N ASP A 464 -10.38 11.59 -21.24
CA ASP A 464 -11.20 12.80 -21.41
C ASP A 464 -11.24 13.59 -20.10
N LYS A 465 -10.49 14.69 -20.05
CA LYS A 465 -10.37 15.56 -18.87
C LYS A 465 -11.70 16.25 -18.47
N ASN A 466 -12.58 16.53 -19.45
CA ASN A 466 -13.89 17.10 -19.14
C ASN A 466 -14.81 16.03 -18.53
N ALA A 467 -14.83 14.83 -19.09
CA ALA A 467 -15.57 13.71 -18.49
C ALA A 467 -15.03 13.37 -17.09
N ALA A 468 -13.73 13.48 -16.87
CA ALA A 468 -13.12 13.31 -15.56
C ALA A 468 -13.60 14.39 -14.58
N LEU A 469 -13.62 15.67 -14.98
CA LEU A 469 -14.15 16.76 -14.16
C LEU A 469 -15.64 16.54 -13.83
N ASP A 470 -16.45 16.09 -14.80
CA ASP A 470 -17.86 15.78 -14.57
C ASP A 470 -18.03 14.64 -13.54
N ALA A 471 -17.20 13.62 -13.60
CA ALA A 471 -17.19 12.51 -12.63
C ALA A 471 -16.77 12.97 -11.20
N MET A 472 -15.76 13.85 -11.12
CA MET A 472 -15.33 14.46 -9.86
C MET A 472 -16.46 15.28 -9.23
N VAL A 473 -17.12 16.13 -10.00
CA VAL A 473 -18.27 16.94 -9.57
C VAL A 473 -19.42 16.06 -9.12
N ALA A 474 -19.76 15.01 -9.90
CA ALA A 474 -20.84 14.08 -9.55
C ALA A 474 -20.60 13.40 -8.21
N SER A 475 -19.36 12.99 -7.93
CA SER A 475 -18.99 12.39 -6.65
C SER A 475 -19.08 13.38 -5.47
N ALA A 476 -18.61 14.60 -5.65
CA ALA A 476 -18.62 15.65 -4.63
C ALA A 476 -20.03 16.22 -4.35
N GLU A 477 -21.01 15.96 -5.19
CA GLU A 477 -22.38 16.45 -5.06
C GLU A 477 -23.42 15.34 -4.81
N TYR A 478 -22.97 14.10 -4.58
CA TYR A 478 -23.87 12.99 -4.28
C TYR A 478 -24.32 13.03 -2.81
N ALA A 479 -25.39 13.75 -2.53
CA ALA A 479 -25.89 14.03 -1.19
C ALA A 479 -26.07 12.80 -0.26
N PRO A 480 -26.43 11.58 -0.75
CA PRO A 480 -26.60 10.43 0.13
C PRO A 480 -25.30 9.83 0.69
N TYR A 481 -24.13 10.16 0.14
CA TYR A 481 -22.85 9.62 0.60
C TYR A 481 -22.24 10.50 1.70
N GLY A 482 -21.75 9.89 2.78
CA GLY A 482 -20.83 10.49 3.75
C GLY A 482 -21.26 11.84 4.33
N HIS A 483 -22.56 12.08 4.47
CA HIS A 483 -23.13 13.38 4.93
C HIS A 483 -22.83 14.56 3.99
N LEU A 484 -22.57 14.32 2.71
CA LEU A 484 -22.37 15.39 1.73
C LEU A 484 -23.59 16.33 1.59
N GLY A 485 -24.81 15.81 1.83
CA GLY A 485 -26.01 16.62 1.84
C GLY A 485 -25.96 17.72 2.89
N GLU A 486 -25.61 17.39 4.12
CA GLU A 486 -25.43 18.33 5.23
C GLU A 486 -24.21 19.23 5.01
N TYR A 487 -23.11 18.67 4.53
CA TYR A 487 -21.90 19.44 4.19
C TYR A 487 -22.18 20.53 3.15
N MET A 488 -22.90 20.21 2.07
CA MET A 488 -23.30 21.20 1.06
C MET A 488 -24.24 22.28 1.63
N GLN A 489 -25.11 21.92 2.56
CA GLN A 489 -26.07 22.83 3.15
C GLN A 489 -25.46 23.72 4.23
N LEU A 490 -24.67 23.17 5.13
CA LEU A 490 -24.15 23.83 6.33
C LEU A 490 -22.73 24.36 6.16
N GLY A 491 -21.97 23.80 5.18
CA GLY A 491 -20.55 24.03 5.01
C GLY A 491 -19.69 23.20 5.96
N TYR A 492 -20.26 22.21 6.63
CA TYR A 492 -19.57 21.22 7.47
C TYR A 492 -20.47 20.02 7.72
N VAL A 493 -19.88 18.90 8.09
CA VAL A 493 -20.61 17.72 8.58
C VAL A 493 -20.91 17.92 10.06
N PRO A 494 -22.19 17.92 10.50
CA PRO A 494 -22.52 18.09 11.88
C PRO A 494 -22.43 16.80 12.67
N VAL A 495 -22.12 16.89 13.97
CA VAL A 495 -22.24 15.78 14.92
C VAL A 495 -23.54 15.87 15.71
N SER A 496 -24.05 14.76 16.28
CA SER A 496 -25.17 14.77 17.18
C SER A 496 -24.78 15.33 18.57
N GLY A 497 -25.75 15.89 19.29
CA GLY A 497 -25.54 16.38 20.65
C GLY A 497 -25.44 15.28 21.71
N ALA A 498 -25.80 14.05 21.39
CA ALA A 498 -25.98 12.97 22.38
C ALA A 498 -24.69 12.21 22.69
N GLY A 499 -23.57 12.45 21.97
CA GLY A 499 -22.27 11.82 22.21
C GLY A 499 -22.16 10.37 21.73
N VAL A 500 -23.22 9.81 21.15
CA VAL A 500 -23.22 8.59 20.37
C VAL A 500 -23.66 9.02 18.98
N ASP A 501 -22.72 9.25 18.13
CA ASP A 501 -22.98 9.88 16.84
C ASP A 501 -23.18 8.83 15.75
N ASP A 502 -24.11 9.14 14.87
CA ASP A 502 -24.22 8.44 13.61
C ASP A 502 -23.01 8.73 12.70
N ASP A 503 -22.18 9.72 13.06
CA ASP A 503 -20.93 10.04 12.36
C ASP A 503 -19.83 10.45 13.33
N ASP A 504 -19.00 9.47 13.69
CA ASP A 504 -17.82 9.67 14.54
C ASP A 504 -16.67 10.40 13.82
N GLU A 505 -16.79 10.68 12.52
CA GLU A 505 -15.73 11.19 11.63
C GLU A 505 -16.05 12.58 11.05
N ALA A 506 -17.04 13.25 11.57
CA ALA A 506 -17.61 14.48 11.01
C ALA A 506 -16.59 15.61 10.76
N VAL A 507 -15.63 15.78 11.67
CA VAL A 507 -14.58 16.81 11.52
C VAL A 507 -13.60 16.42 10.42
N SER A 508 -13.12 15.19 10.45
CA SER A 508 -12.23 14.66 9.40
C SER A 508 -12.86 14.77 8.02
N LYS A 509 -14.11 14.32 7.87
CA LYS A 509 -14.87 14.49 6.62
C LYS A 509 -14.96 15.95 6.18
N THR A 510 -15.19 16.87 7.08
CA THR A 510 -15.32 18.29 6.72
C THR A 510 -14.02 18.85 6.15
N VAL A 511 -12.88 18.57 6.79
CA VAL A 511 -11.60 19.13 6.34
C VAL A 511 -11.10 18.44 5.08
N GLU A 512 -11.30 17.12 4.95
CA GLU A 512 -10.91 16.37 3.75
C GLU A 512 -11.79 16.71 2.55
N TYR A 513 -13.10 16.84 2.71
CA TYR A 513 -13.96 17.34 1.64
C TYR A 513 -13.57 18.75 1.15
N ALA A 514 -13.11 19.62 2.06
CA ALA A 514 -12.66 20.94 1.67
C ALA A 514 -11.38 20.89 0.80
N PHE A 515 -10.49 19.94 1.06
CA PHE A 515 -9.34 19.69 0.22
C PHE A 515 -9.72 19.08 -1.14
N ASP A 516 -10.57 18.06 -1.15
CA ASP A 516 -11.09 17.45 -2.37
C ASP A 516 -11.78 18.50 -3.25
N ASP A 517 -12.62 19.36 -2.66
CA ASP A 517 -13.27 20.47 -3.33
C ASP A 517 -12.29 21.47 -3.97
N TRP A 518 -11.18 21.77 -3.27
CA TRP A 518 -10.13 22.62 -3.85
C TRP A 518 -9.54 21.99 -5.12
N THR A 519 -9.29 20.69 -5.13
CA THR A 519 -8.74 20.01 -6.31
C THR A 519 -9.71 20.02 -7.49
N ILE A 520 -11.03 19.99 -7.24
CA ILE A 520 -12.06 20.21 -8.29
C ILE A 520 -11.99 21.64 -8.79
N ALA A 521 -11.87 22.63 -7.90
CA ALA A 521 -11.78 24.04 -8.29
C ALA A 521 -10.56 24.28 -9.19
N GLU A 522 -9.40 23.77 -8.82
CA GLU A 522 -8.15 23.84 -9.60
C GLU A 522 -8.31 23.19 -10.97
N THR A 523 -8.87 21.99 -11.00
CA THR A 523 -9.11 21.27 -12.26
C THR A 523 -10.06 22.04 -13.18
N ALA A 524 -11.16 22.52 -12.64
CA ALA A 524 -12.15 23.30 -13.38
C ALA A 524 -11.57 24.60 -13.95
N HIS A 525 -10.76 25.31 -13.14
CA HIS A 525 -10.08 26.54 -13.56
C HIS A 525 -9.11 26.25 -14.72
N ARG A 526 -8.24 25.24 -14.60
CA ARG A 526 -7.33 24.81 -15.67
C ARG A 526 -8.03 24.40 -16.96
N LEU A 527 -9.24 23.88 -16.87
CA LEU A 527 -10.08 23.51 -18.02
C LEU A 527 -10.98 24.64 -18.51
N GLY A 528 -10.92 25.84 -17.90
CA GLY A 528 -11.71 27.01 -18.29
C GLY A 528 -13.17 26.96 -17.86
N ASN A 529 -13.56 26.07 -16.93
CA ASN A 529 -14.91 26.00 -16.39
C ASN A 529 -15.03 26.83 -15.11
N GLU A 530 -15.02 28.16 -15.27
CA GLU A 530 -15.01 29.13 -14.15
C GLU A 530 -16.25 29.04 -13.24
N ALA A 531 -17.38 28.56 -13.73
CA ALA A 531 -18.58 28.42 -12.92
C ALA A 531 -18.43 27.28 -11.89
N VAL A 532 -17.84 26.16 -12.30
CA VAL A 532 -17.51 25.06 -11.40
C VAL A 532 -16.37 25.49 -10.48
N ALA A 533 -15.32 26.11 -11.01
CA ALA A 533 -14.17 26.59 -10.24
C ALA A 533 -14.60 27.48 -9.06
N ALA A 534 -15.38 28.54 -9.31
CA ALA A 534 -15.83 29.46 -8.27
C ALA A 534 -16.74 28.80 -7.21
N ARG A 535 -17.55 27.81 -7.63
CA ARG A 535 -18.40 27.06 -6.68
C ARG A 535 -17.58 26.22 -5.72
N PHE A 536 -16.60 25.48 -6.23
CA PHE A 536 -15.78 24.58 -5.44
C PHE A 536 -14.68 25.33 -4.68
N GLU A 537 -14.14 26.44 -5.20
CA GLU A 537 -13.24 27.32 -4.47
C GLU A 537 -13.89 27.84 -3.17
N LYS A 538 -15.19 28.18 -3.22
CA LYS A 538 -15.92 28.56 -2.02
C LYS A 538 -15.98 27.41 -1.00
N ARG A 539 -16.25 26.19 -1.47
CA ARG A 539 -16.34 24.98 -0.62
C ARG A 539 -14.98 24.61 -0.06
N ALA A 540 -13.89 24.83 -0.80
CA ALA A 540 -12.51 24.62 -0.35
C ALA A 540 -12.14 25.40 0.92
N GLY A 541 -12.88 26.48 1.23
CA GLY A 541 -12.74 27.24 2.47
C GLY A 541 -13.51 26.70 3.67
N ASN A 542 -14.28 25.63 3.52
CA ASN A 542 -15.19 25.10 4.53
C ASN A 542 -14.49 24.51 5.77
N TRP A 543 -13.21 24.14 5.69
CA TRP A 543 -12.43 23.74 6.85
C TRP A 543 -12.50 24.75 8.00
N ARG A 544 -12.67 26.06 7.70
CA ARG A 544 -12.81 27.14 8.68
C ARG A 544 -14.06 27.01 9.54
N ASN A 545 -15.09 26.32 9.04
CA ASN A 545 -16.36 26.17 9.75
C ASN A 545 -16.26 25.25 10.97
N VAL A 546 -15.28 24.35 11.00
CA VAL A 546 -15.00 23.47 12.14
C VAL A 546 -13.78 23.93 12.95
N PHE A 547 -13.07 24.99 12.52
CA PHE A 547 -11.93 25.52 13.24
C PHE A 547 -12.36 26.49 14.32
N ASN A 548 -12.20 26.11 15.59
CA ASN A 548 -12.47 26.98 16.72
C ASN A 548 -11.24 27.88 17.01
N VAL A 549 -11.34 29.14 16.64
CA VAL A 549 -10.26 30.12 16.80
C VAL A 549 -9.86 30.34 18.26
N GLN A 550 -10.81 30.17 19.23
CA GLN A 550 -10.53 30.38 20.63
C GLN A 550 -9.66 29.28 21.22
N ASP A 551 -9.96 28.05 20.87
CA ASP A 551 -9.21 26.85 21.32
C ASP A 551 -8.03 26.54 20.41
N GLY A 552 -8.05 27.04 19.17
CA GLY A 552 -7.01 26.87 18.16
C GLY A 552 -7.00 25.49 17.53
N PHE A 553 -8.12 24.78 17.50
CA PHE A 553 -8.28 23.43 17.00
C PHE A 553 -9.51 23.29 16.10
N VAL A 554 -9.52 22.29 15.24
CA VAL A 554 -10.77 21.84 14.63
C VAL A 554 -11.58 21.05 15.68
N GLU A 555 -12.86 21.32 15.77
CA GLU A 555 -13.74 20.74 16.79
C GLU A 555 -15.06 20.24 16.20
N PRO A 556 -15.63 19.17 16.75
CA PRO A 556 -16.97 18.71 16.40
C PRO A 556 -18.01 19.81 16.59
N ARG A 557 -18.86 19.99 15.57
CA ARG A 557 -19.86 21.06 15.52
C ARG A 557 -21.26 20.50 15.33
N LEU A 558 -22.23 21.02 16.13
CA LEU A 558 -23.63 20.64 16.08
C LEU A 558 -24.32 21.30 14.87
N ALA A 559 -25.42 20.74 14.41
CA ALA A 559 -26.21 21.30 13.32
C ALA A 559 -26.75 22.72 13.59
N ASN A 560 -26.88 23.14 14.84
CA ASN A 560 -27.28 24.51 15.23
C ASN A 560 -26.12 25.52 15.18
N GLY A 561 -24.90 25.06 14.85
CA GLY A 561 -23.72 25.89 14.75
C GLY A 561 -22.84 25.98 16.00
N ASP A 562 -23.27 25.41 17.13
CA ASP A 562 -22.45 25.38 18.35
C ASP A 562 -21.37 24.28 18.28
N TYR A 563 -20.22 24.52 18.94
CA TYR A 563 -19.24 23.47 19.14
C TYR A 563 -19.66 22.50 20.23
N ARG A 564 -19.49 21.20 20.00
CA ARG A 564 -19.81 20.17 21.01
C ARG A 564 -18.88 20.28 22.21
N LYS A 565 -19.40 20.25 23.39
CA LYS A 565 -18.65 20.29 24.64
C LYS A 565 -19.07 19.14 25.57
N PRO A 566 -18.18 18.59 26.43
CA PRO A 566 -16.76 18.98 26.53
C PRO A 566 -15.94 18.57 25.34
N PHE A 567 -14.86 19.28 25.06
CA PHE A 567 -13.91 19.00 24.00
C PHE A 567 -12.53 18.67 24.58
N ASP A 568 -11.92 17.61 24.11
CA ASP A 568 -10.54 17.21 24.39
C ASP A 568 -9.81 17.01 23.05
N PRO A 569 -8.80 17.81 22.71
CA PRO A 569 -8.12 17.71 21.43
C PRO A 569 -7.29 16.42 21.27
N ALA A 570 -7.03 15.68 22.34
CA ALA A 570 -6.31 14.41 22.31
C ALA A 570 -7.25 13.20 22.24
N LYS A 571 -8.57 13.38 22.32
CA LYS A 571 -9.52 12.28 22.23
C LYS A 571 -9.53 11.70 20.78
N ALA A 572 -9.27 10.39 20.66
CA ALA A 572 -9.41 9.63 19.43
C ALA A 572 -10.49 8.54 19.56
N GLY A 573 -10.82 7.89 18.46
CA GLY A 573 -11.79 6.78 18.39
C GLY A 573 -13.23 7.23 18.58
N ALA A 574 -14.09 6.30 19.00
CA ALA A 574 -15.54 6.49 19.05
C ALA A 574 -15.97 7.80 19.73
N GLY A 575 -16.83 8.54 19.06
CA GLY A 575 -17.36 9.82 19.50
C GLY A 575 -16.32 10.94 19.57
N SER A 576 -15.18 10.82 18.90
CA SER A 576 -14.19 11.91 18.81
C SER A 576 -14.57 12.94 17.74
N GLY A 577 -15.09 12.49 16.62
CA GLY A 577 -15.33 13.24 15.39
C GLY A 577 -14.18 13.12 14.38
N PHE A 578 -13.23 12.21 14.63
CA PHE A 578 -12.01 12.07 13.86
C PHE A 578 -11.77 10.63 13.42
N THR A 579 -11.39 10.46 12.17
CA THR A 579 -10.97 9.19 11.60
C THR A 579 -9.55 8.89 12.07
N GLU A 580 -9.35 7.74 12.74
CA GLU A 580 -8.03 7.20 13.07
C GLU A 580 -7.05 8.23 13.66
N GLY A 581 -7.56 9.19 14.41
CA GLY A 581 -6.75 10.26 14.93
C GLY A 581 -7.51 11.13 15.90
N ASN A 582 -7.02 12.36 16.09
CA ASN A 582 -7.64 13.35 16.95
C ASN A 582 -7.42 14.78 16.41
N SER A 583 -7.84 15.77 17.14
CA SER A 583 -7.73 17.15 16.70
C SER A 583 -6.30 17.68 16.58
N TRP A 584 -5.32 17.03 17.21
CA TRP A 584 -3.92 17.41 17.03
C TRP A 584 -3.40 17.08 15.62
N GLN A 585 -3.87 16.01 14.99
CA GLN A 585 -3.48 15.66 13.62
C GLN A 585 -4.33 16.45 12.62
N TYR A 586 -5.66 16.51 12.80
CA TYR A 586 -6.57 17.09 11.83
C TYR A 586 -6.65 18.62 11.83
N SER A 587 -6.13 19.32 12.85
CA SER A 587 -6.05 20.80 12.86
C SER A 587 -5.03 21.40 11.88
N TRP A 588 -4.44 20.55 11.03
CA TRP A 588 -3.47 20.89 10.02
C TRP A 588 -3.87 20.37 8.63
N PHE A 589 -5.06 19.79 8.53
CA PHE A 589 -5.50 19.19 7.26
C PHE A 589 -6.28 20.21 6.42
N GLU A 590 -5.59 21.23 6.02
CA GLU A 590 -5.97 22.18 4.96
C GLU A 590 -4.77 22.46 4.04
N PRO A 591 -4.14 21.40 3.46
CA PRO A 591 -2.90 21.55 2.70
C PRO A 591 -3.04 22.49 1.50
N GLN A 592 -4.26 22.77 1.04
CA GLN A 592 -4.53 23.79 0.02
C GLN A 592 -4.39 25.21 0.55
N ASP A 593 -4.44 25.46 1.86
CA ASP A 593 -4.55 26.83 2.41
C ASP A 593 -3.77 27.09 3.71
N GLU A 594 -2.52 26.71 3.74
CA GLU A 594 -1.62 26.90 4.88
C GLU A 594 -1.44 28.38 5.29
N ALA A 595 -1.47 29.32 4.32
CA ALA A 595 -1.44 30.74 4.64
C ALA A 595 -2.75 31.19 5.35
N GLY A 596 -3.89 30.59 4.98
CA GLY A 596 -5.14 30.78 5.67
C GLY A 596 -5.10 30.29 7.12
N LEU A 597 -4.53 29.09 7.34
CA LEU A 597 -4.33 28.54 8.69
C LEU A 597 -3.40 29.43 9.54
N ILE A 598 -2.25 29.84 8.98
CA ILE A 598 -1.34 30.76 9.64
C ILE A 598 -2.06 32.04 10.11
N LYS A 599 -2.89 32.60 9.23
CA LYS A 599 -3.69 33.80 9.54
C LYS A 599 -4.69 33.55 10.66
N VAL A 600 -5.41 32.44 10.63
CA VAL A 600 -6.42 32.10 11.65
C VAL A 600 -5.76 31.83 13.00
N LEU A 601 -4.59 31.19 13.03
CA LEU A 601 -3.80 30.95 14.25
C LEU A 601 -3.17 32.23 14.81
N GLY A 602 -3.08 33.33 14.03
CA GLY A 602 -2.53 34.61 14.45
C GLY A 602 -1.05 34.81 14.08
N GLY A 603 -0.58 34.15 13.01
CA GLY A 603 0.69 34.36 12.35
C GLY A 603 1.73 33.25 12.55
N ASP A 604 2.82 33.35 11.77
CA ASP A 604 3.91 32.34 11.67
C ASP A 604 4.37 31.80 13.03
N LYS A 605 4.62 32.70 14.00
CA LYS A 605 5.11 32.30 15.32
C LYS A 605 4.12 31.44 16.10
N LYS A 606 2.82 31.63 15.89
CA LYS A 606 1.77 30.85 16.56
C LYS A 606 1.66 29.46 15.96
N LEU A 607 1.74 29.35 14.63
CA LEU A 607 1.80 28.06 13.95
C LEU A 607 3.01 27.27 14.42
N VAL A 608 4.21 27.86 14.38
CA VAL A 608 5.45 27.21 14.84
C VAL A 608 5.33 26.74 16.29
N ALA A 609 4.83 27.59 17.19
CA ALA A 609 4.68 27.22 18.61
C ALA A 609 3.69 26.06 18.82
N LYS A 610 2.61 26.00 18.03
CA LYS A 610 1.64 24.92 18.11
C LYS A 610 2.16 23.62 17.52
N LEU A 611 2.92 23.67 16.40
CA LEU A 611 3.62 22.50 15.85
C LEU A 611 4.66 21.97 16.84
N ASP A 612 5.48 22.83 17.43
CA ASP A 612 6.43 22.42 18.47
C ASP A 612 5.70 21.76 19.65
N ALA A 613 4.58 22.33 20.11
CA ALA A 613 3.78 21.75 21.19
C ALA A 613 3.26 20.37 20.83
N MET A 614 2.84 20.12 19.60
CA MET A 614 2.41 18.80 19.13
C MET A 614 3.55 17.76 19.22
N PHE A 615 4.72 18.08 18.68
CA PHE A 615 5.87 17.17 18.68
C PHE A 615 6.48 16.95 20.08
N ASP A 616 6.40 17.93 20.96
CA ASP A 616 7.11 17.93 22.24
C ASP A 616 6.24 17.42 23.40
N GLN A 617 4.95 17.11 23.16
CA GLN A 617 4.10 16.51 24.20
C GLN A 617 4.62 15.16 24.67
N LYS A 618 4.40 14.88 25.94
CA LYS A 618 4.63 13.55 26.52
C LYS A 618 3.30 12.81 26.48
N VAL A 619 3.22 11.83 25.62
CA VAL A 619 2.05 10.98 25.43
C VAL A 619 2.43 9.55 25.83
N ASP A 620 1.56 8.88 26.57
CA ASP A 620 1.66 7.43 26.74
C ASP A 620 0.88 6.77 25.59
N PRO A 621 1.56 6.04 24.66
CA PRO A 621 0.85 5.37 23.55
C PRO A 621 -0.24 4.42 24.00
N LYS A 622 -0.19 3.93 25.25
CA LYS A 622 -1.22 3.05 25.80
C LYS A 622 -2.57 3.74 25.98
N GLU A 623 -2.61 5.07 26.02
CA GLU A 623 -3.86 5.81 26.07
C GLU A 623 -4.69 5.66 24.79
N TYR A 624 -4.03 5.21 23.70
CA TYR A 624 -4.63 4.99 22.39
C TYR A 624 -4.68 3.50 21.97
N GLY A 625 -4.35 2.59 22.88
CA GLY A 625 -4.12 1.17 22.61
C GLY A 625 -5.26 0.38 21.98
N ASP A 626 -6.48 0.93 21.99
CA ASP A 626 -7.66 0.32 21.36
C ASP A 626 -8.07 1.02 20.05
N VAL A 627 -7.32 2.04 19.61
CA VAL A 627 -7.57 2.74 18.35
C VAL A 627 -6.58 2.22 17.32
N GLU A 628 -7.10 1.58 16.28
CA GLU A 628 -6.32 1.09 15.16
C GLU A 628 -5.53 2.25 14.53
N ASP A 629 -4.37 1.94 13.97
CA ASP A 629 -3.50 2.83 13.18
C ASP A 629 -2.85 3.99 13.94
N ILE A 630 -3.11 4.18 15.23
CA ILE A 630 -2.36 5.12 16.07
C ILE A 630 -1.03 4.49 16.52
N SER A 631 0.02 4.66 15.70
CA SER A 631 1.35 4.10 15.90
C SER A 631 2.46 5.10 15.50
N GLY A 632 3.72 4.80 15.81
CA GLY A 632 4.84 5.67 15.45
C GLY A 632 4.77 7.08 16.05
N MET A 633 4.32 7.22 17.31
CA MET A 633 4.08 8.51 17.94
C MET A 633 5.35 9.27 18.30
N ILE A 634 5.38 10.55 17.97
CA ILE A 634 6.35 11.55 18.45
C ILE A 634 5.54 12.72 19.05
N GLY A 635 5.28 12.67 20.33
CA GLY A 635 4.24 13.53 20.94
C GLY A 635 2.87 13.17 20.40
N GLN A 636 2.15 14.16 19.92
CA GLN A 636 0.86 13.98 19.22
C GLN A 636 1.00 13.84 17.69
N TYR A 637 2.21 13.88 17.16
CA TYR A 637 2.48 13.50 15.79
C TYR A 637 2.46 11.98 15.68
N ILE A 638 1.66 11.45 14.76
CA ILE A 638 1.46 10.00 14.55
C ILE A 638 2.00 9.66 13.17
N HIS A 639 3.23 9.09 13.10
CA HIS A 639 3.83 8.79 11.80
C HIS A 639 3.20 7.58 11.12
N GLY A 640 2.71 6.64 11.90
CA GLY A 640 2.10 5.42 11.40
C GLY A 640 0.72 5.62 10.76
N ASN A 641 0.22 6.88 10.68
CA ASN A 641 -1.04 7.17 10.01
C ASN A 641 -0.98 8.45 9.17
N GLU A 642 -1.66 8.47 8.05
CA GLU A 642 -1.55 9.39 6.92
C GLU A 642 -1.89 10.85 7.24
N PRO A 643 -2.87 11.18 8.11
CA PRO A 643 -3.16 12.57 8.45
C PRO A 643 -1.96 13.36 8.95
N SER A 644 -0.93 12.67 9.47
CA SER A 644 0.29 13.32 9.97
C SER A 644 1.38 13.54 8.91
N HIS A 645 1.33 12.90 7.76
CA HIS A 645 2.47 12.79 6.84
C HIS A 645 3.01 14.12 6.33
N HIS A 646 2.17 15.14 6.17
CA HIS A 646 2.60 16.48 5.70
C HIS A 646 3.04 17.42 6.84
N LEU A 647 2.71 17.11 8.11
CA LEU A 647 2.84 18.05 9.23
C LEU A 647 4.26 18.52 9.49
N ALA A 648 5.27 17.65 9.32
CA ALA A 648 6.67 18.03 9.52
C ALA A 648 7.17 19.09 8.52
N TYR A 649 6.47 19.26 7.40
CA TYR A 649 6.80 20.23 6.35
C TYR A 649 6.17 21.61 6.58
N LEU A 650 5.19 21.76 7.47
CA LEU A 650 4.43 22.99 7.67
C LEU A 650 5.27 24.15 8.19
N TYR A 651 6.40 23.89 8.86
CA TYR A 651 7.33 24.94 9.26
C TYR A 651 7.89 25.75 8.08
N VAL A 652 7.91 25.15 6.87
CA VAL A 652 8.33 25.82 5.63
C VAL A 652 7.39 26.98 5.32
N TYR A 653 6.08 26.76 5.47
CA TYR A 653 5.07 27.80 5.23
C TYR A 653 5.13 28.98 6.23
N ALA A 654 5.72 28.73 7.41
CA ALA A 654 5.99 29.79 8.41
C ALA A 654 7.38 30.45 8.27
N GLY A 655 8.13 30.14 7.20
CA GLY A 655 9.46 30.69 6.96
C GLY A 655 10.57 30.13 7.87
N GLU A 656 10.36 28.94 8.46
CA GLU A 656 11.34 28.26 9.31
C GLU A 656 11.71 26.85 8.77
N PRO A 657 12.13 26.69 7.49
CA PRO A 657 12.41 25.37 6.88
C PRO A 657 13.47 24.57 7.63
N TRP A 658 14.33 25.22 8.40
CA TRP A 658 15.31 24.54 9.24
C TRP A 658 14.68 23.66 10.33
N ARG A 659 13.47 23.96 10.80
CA ARG A 659 12.72 23.12 11.75
C ARG A 659 12.17 21.87 11.08
N THR A 660 11.65 22.00 9.87
CA THR A 660 11.30 20.83 9.03
C THR A 660 12.47 19.86 8.95
N GLN A 661 13.69 20.36 8.70
CA GLN A 661 14.91 19.53 8.60
C GLN A 661 15.24 18.82 9.92
N GLU A 662 14.96 19.43 11.07
CA GLU A 662 15.11 18.80 12.38
C GLU A 662 14.06 17.68 12.59
N ARG A 663 12.78 17.95 12.31
CA ARG A 663 11.70 16.98 12.49
C ARG A 663 11.84 15.80 11.52
N LEU A 664 12.17 16.04 10.26
CA LEU A 664 12.44 14.97 9.31
C LEU A 664 13.61 14.09 9.73
N ALA A 665 14.69 14.68 10.25
CA ALA A 665 15.82 13.93 10.80
C ALA A 665 15.41 13.07 12.00
N GLN A 666 14.51 13.57 12.86
CA GLN A 666 13.96 12.83 13.98
C GLN A 666 13.10 11.67 13.48
N ILE A 667 12.15 11.90 12.59
CA ILE A 667 11.23 10.89 12.07
C ILE A 667 12.00 9.77 11.37
N VAL A 668 12.82 10.08 10.37
CA VAL A 668 13.56 9.08 9.61
C VAL A 668 14.43 8.21 10.52
N SER A 669 15.10 8.82 11.51
CA SER A 669 16.00 8.07 12.40
C SER A 669 15.28 7.21 13.45
N THR A 670 14.02 7.46 13.74
CA THR A 670 13.28 6.76 14.80
C THR A 670 12.17 5.86 14.30
N GLN A 671 11.66 6.09 13.08
CA GLN A 671 10.49 5.40 12.55
C GLN A 671 10.82 4.37 11.45
N TYR A 672 12.06 4.37 10.93
CA TYR A 672 12.47 3.46 9.85
C TYR A 672 13.75 2.72 10.21
N ASN A 673 13.80 1.43 9.90
CA ASN A 673 15.00 0.60 10.07
C ASN A 673 14.98 -0.58 9.07
N PRO A 674 16.14 -1.20 8.78
CA PRO A 674 16.23 -2.31 7.83
C PRO A 674 15.93 -3.66 8.48
N GLY A 675 14.74 -3.82 9.03
CA GLY A 675 14.31 -5.08 9.67
C GLY A 675 12.80 -5.27 9.60
N PRO A 676 12.27 -6.39 10.10
CA PRO A 676 10.84 -6.68 10.06
C PRO A 676 9.97 -5.59 10.68
N SER A 677 10.43 -4.92 11.74
CA SER A 677 9.77 -3.75 12.34
C SER A 677 10.26 -2.43 11.73
N GLY A 678 10.60 -2.41 10.47
CA GLY A 678 11.15 -1.25 9.76
C GLY A 678 10.12 -0.21 9.34
N LEU A 679 8.84 -0.53 9.48
CA LEU A 679 7.71 0.38 9.33
C LEU A 679 6.96 0.43 10.65
N VAL A 680 6.53 1.61 11.07
CA VAL A 680 5.87 1.85 12.38
C VAL A 680 4.36 1.96 12.29
N GLY A 681 3.80 1.78 11.12
CA GLY A 681 2.39 1.74 10.80
C GLY A 681 2.20 1.05 9.48
N ASN A 682 0.96 0.94 9.04
CA ASN A 682 0.60 0.36 7.76
C ASN A 682 1.41 1.00 6.62
N ASP A 683 1.92 0.18 5.71
CA ASP A 683 2.54 0.73 4.49
C ASP A 683 1.50 1.34 3.53
N ASP A 684 0.25 0.94 3.69
CA ASP A 684 -0.94 1.40 2.98
C ASP A 684 -0.71 1.52 1.47
N LEU A 685 -0.47 0.32 0.90
CA LEU A 685 -0.23 0.13 -0.53
C LEU A 685 0.90 1.02 -1.08
N GLY A 686 1.92 1.24 -0.24
CA GLY A 686 3.12 1.99 -0.61
C GLY A 686 3.13 3.45 -0.18
N GLN A 687 2.11 3.95 0.52
CA GLN A 687 2.06 5.37 0.92
C GLN A 687 3.15 5.73 1.94
N MET A 688 3.36 4.92 2.99
CA MET A 688 4.43 5.18 3.96
C MET A 688 5.82 5.05 3.32
N SER A 689 5.98 4.10 2.41
CA SER A 689 7.21 3.92 1.62
C SER A 689 7.46 5.10 0.66
N ALA A 690 6.44 5.63 0.00
CA ALA A 690 6.53 6.82 -0.85
C ALA A 690 6.91 8.06 -0.03
N TRP A 691 6.36 8.19 1.20
CA TRP A 691 6.76 9.25 2.11
C TRP A 691 8.27 9.21 2.40
N LEU A 692 8.81 8.01 2.69
CA LEU A 692 10.24 7.84 2.94
C LEU A 692 11.08 8.18 1.71
N LEU A 693 10.68 7.70 0.52
CA LEU A 693 11.37 7.98 -0.74
C LEU A 693 11.47 9.49 -0.99
N PHE A 694 10.35 10.20 -0.99
CA PHE A 694 10.35 11.63 -1.19
C PHE A 694 11.18 12.36 -0.14
N THR A 695 10.98 12.03 1.14
CA THR A 695 11.66 12.68 2.25
C THR A 695 13.17 12.50 2.16
N GLU A 696 13.66 11.30 1.88
CA GLU A 696 15.10 11.04 1.79
C GLU A 696 15.74 11.61 0.52
N LEU A 697 14.95 11.76 -0.58
CA LEU A 697 15.36 12.51 -1.76
C LEU A 697 15.38 14.01 -1.53
N GLY A 698 14.70 14.53 -0.50
CA GLY A 698 14.82 15.91 -0.04
C GLY A 698 13.63 16.81 -0.37
N PHE A 699 12.50 16.29 -0.84
CA PHE A 699 11.28 17.06 -1.13
C PHE A 699 10.03 16.20 -0.92
N TYR A 700 8.84 16.82 -0.83
CA TYR A 700 7.58 16.12 -0.55
C TYR A 700 6.37 16.88 -1.15
N PRO A 701 5.37 16.20 -1.71
CA PRO A 701 4.15 16.81 -2.24
C PRO A 701 3.16 17.11 -1.11
N VAL A 702 3.34 18.23 -0.38
CA VAL A 702 2.44 18.63 0.72
C VAL A 702 1.02 18.86 0.23
N THR A 703 0.88 19.40 -0.98
CA THR A 703 -0.42 19.77 -1.57
C THR A 703 -0.53 19.11 -2.95
N PRO A 704 -0.90 17.80 -3.03
CA PRO A 704 -1.18 17.16 -4.31
C PRO A 704 -2.20 17.95 -5.14
N GLY A 705 -1.96 18.10 -6.45
CA GLY A 705 -2.72 18.97 -7.33
C GLY A 705 -2.09 20.35 -7.55
N SER A 706 -1.19 20.82 -6.66
CA SER A 706 -0.49 22.09 -6.83
C SER A 706 0.68 22.05 -7.82
N ASN A 707 1.15 20.89 -8.21
CA ASN A 707 2.36 20.65 -8.98
C ASN A 707 3.67 21.06 -8.28
N GLU A 708 3.64 21.36 -6.98
CA GLU A 708 4.79 21.77 -6.18
C GLU A 708 5.22 20.65 -5.21
N TYR A 709 6.53 20.59 -4.99
CA TYR A 709 7.16 19.71 -4.01
C TYR A 709 7.96 20.55 -3.04
N VAL A 710 7.58 20.52 -1.78
CA VAL A 710 8.21 21.31 -0.71
C VAL A 710 9.56 20.71 -0.36
N ILE A 711 10.61 21.55 -0.33
CA ILE A 711 11.96 21.11 -0.02
C ILE A 711 12.12 20.91 1.49
N GLY A 712 12.49 19.70 1.89
CA GLY A 712 12.92 19.34 3.23
C GLY A 712 14.44 19.38 3.37
N ARG A 713 15.04 18.20 3.45
CA ARG A 713 16.49 17.96 3.40
C ARG A 713 16.77 16.60 2.78
N PRO A 714 17.87 16.43 2.05
CA PRO A 714 18.27 15.12 1.55
C PRO A 714 18.88 14.26 2.70
N PHE A 715 18.75 12.93 2.52
CA PHE A 715 19.43 11.92 3.32
C PHE A 715 20.36 11.05 2.46
N VAL A 716 20.35 11.27 1.15
CA VAL A 716 21.24 10.64 0.18
C VAL A 716 22.36 11.62 -0.21
N ASN A 717 23.56 11.10 -0.51
CA ASN A 717 24.65 11.93 -1.04
C ASN A 717 24.45 12.24 -2.53
N ASP A 718 23.89 11.28 -3.24
CA ASP A 718 23.62 11.31 -4.68
C ASP A 718 22.45 10.41 -4.98
N ALA A 719 21.48 10.89 -5.74
CA ALA A 719 20.42 10.06 -6.31
C ALA A 719 20.12 10.55 -7.73
N THR A 720 19.77 9.63 -8.62
CA THR A 720 19.37 9.94 -9.99
C THR A 720 18.05 9.27 -10.28
N ILE A 721 17.04 10.07 -10.62
CA ILE A 721 15.75 9.59 -11.12
C ILE A 721 15.85 9.52 -12.65
N HIS A 722 15.66 8.34 -13.21
CA HIS A 722 15.58 8.10 -14.66
C HIS A 722 14.14 8.32 -15.11
N LEU A 723 13.90 9.45 -15.74
CA LEU A 723 12.55 9.88 -16.11
C LEU A 723 12.06 9.16 -17.38
N PRO A 724 10.76 8.90 -17.50
CA PRO A 724 10.19 8.17 -18.64
C PRO A 724 10.31 8.91 -19.99
N ASN A 725 10.58 10.21 -19.98
CA ASN A 725 10.87 11.01 -21.17
C ASN A 725 12.33 10.91 -21.64
N GLY A 726 13.17 10.11 -20.96
CA GLY A 726 14.58 9.90 -21.25
C GLY A 726 15.53 10.90 -20.58
N ASN A 727 15.00 11.89 -19.88
CA ASN A 727 15.81 12.81 -19.06
C ASN A 727 16.23 12.15 -17.73
N THR A 728 17.12 12.81 -17.01
CA THR A 728 17.48 12.44 -15.64
C THR A 728 17.36 13.64 -14.74
N PHE A 729 16.81 13.43 -13.55
CA PHE A 729 16.80 14.42 -12.48
C PHE A 729 17.70 13.94 -11.35
N ARG A 730 18.75 14.69 -11.08
CA ARG A 730 19.77 14.32 -10.10
C ARG A 730 19.59 15.13 -8.82
N ILE A 731 19.71 14.47 -7.68
CA ILE A 731 19.75 15.08 -6.35
C ILE A 731 21.13 14.84 -5.78
N THR A 732 21.84 15.91 -5.38
CA THR A 732 23.18 15.79 -4.79
C THR A 732 23.29 16.59 -3.50
N ALA A 733 24.05 16.06 -2.53
CA ALA A 733 24.25 16.70 -1.25
C ALA A 733 25.73 16.69 -0.83
N GLU A 734 26.34 17.86 -0.78
CA GLU A 734 27.70 18.04 -0.26
C GLU A 734 27.71 18.25 1.25
N LYS A 735 28.80 17.82 1.88
CA LYS A 735 29.12 18.03 3.32
C LYS A 735 28.07 17.38 4.25
N MET A 736 27.26 16.45 3.78
CA MET A 736 26.29 15.76 4.61
C MET A 736 26.99 14.93 5.68
N SER A 737 26.52 15.05 6.92
CA SER A 737 27.00 14.28 8.07
C SER A 737 26.00 14.40 9.22
N PRO A 738 26.08 13.59 10.28
CA PRO A 738 25.23 13.74 11.47
C PRO A 738 25.28 15.14 12.10
N ARG A 739 26.41 15.85 11.97
CA ARG A 739 26.56 17.24 12.42
C ARG A 739 25.98 18.24 11.42
N ASN A 740 26.20 18.04 10.13
CA ASN A 740 25.76 18.94 9.06
C ASN A 740 24.38 18.49 8.54
N ARG A 741 23.37 18.69 9.35
CA ARG A 741 21.98 18.25 9.08
C ARG A 741 21.08 19.34 8.50
N TYR A 742 21.57 20.57 8.40
CA TYR A 742 20.80 21.70 7.88
C TYR A 742 21.22 22.05 6.46
N VAL A 743 20.25 22.46 5.69
CA VAL A 743 20.47 23.01 4.34
C VAL A 743 21.07 24.39 4.47
N GLY A 744 22.30 24.55 3.96
CA GLY A 744 23.01 25.83 3.90
C GLY A 744 22.70 26.61 2.63
N GLN A 745 22.68 25.89 1.50
CA GLN A 745 22.40 26.45 0.18
C GLN A 745 21.70 25.36 -0.67
N VAL A 746 20.80 25.82 -1.52
CA VAL A 746 20.17 24.98 -2.57
C VAL A 746 20.37 25.67 -3.91
N THR A 747 20.69 24.86 -4.93
CA THR A 747 20.69 25.31 -6.32
C THR A 747 19.90 24.35 -7.19
N LEU A 748 19.24 24.89 -8.21
CA LEU A 748 18.63 24.11 -9.27
C LEU A 748 19.39 24.46 -10.57
N ASP A 749 19.99 23.46 -11.21
CA ASP A 749 20.85 23.62 -12.39
C ASP A 749 21.97 24.66 -12.19
N GLY A 750 22.60 24.62 -11.02
CA GLY A 750 23.68 25.55 -10.64
C GLY A 750 23.23 26.97 -10.29
N LYS A 751 21.94 27.29 -10.41
CA LYS A 751 21.39 28.59 -10.02
C LYS A 751 20.89 28.58 -8.58
N PRO A 752 21.16 29.57 -7.76
CA PRO A 752 20.61 29.66 -6.42
C PRO A 752 19.09 29.58 -6.42
N LEU A 753 18.52 28.74 -5.55
CA LEU A 753 17.10 28.57 -5.38
C LEU A 753 16.66 29.24 -4.06
N PRO A 754 16.08 30.44 -4.09
CA PRO A 754 15.63 31.13 -2.88
C PRO A 754 14.36 30.55 -2.32
N ARG A 755 13.44 30.08 -3.19
CA ARG A 755 12.19 29.45 -2.78
C ARG A 755 12.41 28.06 -2.18
N THR A 756 11.44 27.61 -1.42
CA THR A 756 11.47 26.36 -0.66
C THR A 756 10.70 25.21 -1.32
N TYR A 757 10.52 25.25 -2.61
CA TYR A 757 9.85 24.23 -3.40
C TYR A 757 10.44 24.11 -4.80
N ILE A 758 10.19 22.98 -5.44
CA ILE A 758 10.42 22.72 -6.86
C ILE A 758 9.11 22.27 -7.49
N THR A 759 9.02 22.29 -8.81
CA THR A 759 7.81 21.95 -9.55
C THR A 759 7.95 20.65 -10.33
N GLN A 760 6.81 20.00 -10.62
CA GLN A 760 6.76 18.82 -11.51
C GLN A 760 7.46 19.10 -12.85
N ALA A 761 7.22 20.29 -13.44
CA ALA A 761 7.83 20.66 -14.72
C ALA A 761 9.36 20.68 -14.64
N GLU A 762 9.92 21.20 -13.55
CA GLU A 762 11.37 21.25 -13.33
C GLU A 762 11.97 19.85 -13.13
N ILE A 763 11.27 18.97 -12.40
CA ILE A 763 11.70 17.57 -12.27
C ILE A 763 11.69 16.90 -13.66
N MET A 764 10.58 17.00 -14.40
CA MET A 764 10.43 16.34 -15.69
C MET A 764 11.30 16.92 -16.79
N GLN A 765 11.74 18.18 -16.66
CA GLN A 765 12.76 18.76 -17.54
C GLN A 765 14.13 18.08 -17.38
N GLY A 766 14.37 17.47 -16.21
CA GLY A 766 15.66 16.96 -15.82
C GLY A 766 16.57 18.05 -15.26
N GLY A 767 17.79 17.67 -14.92
CA GLY A 767 18.77 18.60 -14.33
C GLY A 767 19.24 18.19 -12.94
N GLU A 768 19.67 19.14 -12.13
CA GLU A 768 20.25 18.85 -10.80
C GLU A 768 19.69 19.75 -9.71
N LEU A 769 19.16 19.12 -8.67
CA LEU A 769 18.88 19.77 -7.39
C LEU A 769 20.07 19.51 -6.44
N HIS A 770 20.85 20.56 -6.15
CA HIS A 770 22.08 20.43 -5.40
C HIS A 770 21.99 21.12 -4.05
N PHE A 771 22.43 20.42 -2.99
CA PHE A 771 22.40 20.87 -1.61
C PHE A 771 23.83 21.02 -1.05
N ILE A 772 24.10 22.11 -0.34
CA ILE A 772 25.27 22.26 0.51
C ILE A 772 24.82 22.24 1.96
N MET A 773 25.18 21.16 2.67
CA MET A 773 24.76 20.96 4.07
C MET A 773 25.68 21.67 5.06
N GLN A 774 25.12 22.09 6.20
CA GLN A 774 25.87 22.81 7.26
C GLN A 774 25.42 22.41 8.68
N ALA A 775 26.25 22.74 9.67
CA ALA A 775 26.03 22.37 11.07
C ALA A 775 25.06 23.27 11.84
N LYS A 776 24.74 24.44 11.34
CA LYS A 776 23.88 25.44 12.00
C LYS A 776 22.65 25.71 11.13
N PRO A 777 21.47 26.00 11.73
CA PRO A 777 20.30 26.40 10.98
C PRO A 777 20.52 27.57 10.04
N ASN A 778 20.06 27.49 8.80
CA ASN A 778 19.96 28.63 7.90
C ASN A 778 18.61 29.32 8.10
N LYS A 779 18.60 30.41 8.88
CA LYS A 779 17.37 31.15 9.22
C LYS A 779 17.02 32.26 8.19
N LYS A 780 17.70 32.27 7.04
CA LYS A 780 17.47 33.27 5.99
C LYS A 780 16.76 32.68 4.78
N TRP A 781 17.10 31.44 4.42
CA TRP A 781 16.50 30.75 3.27
C TRP A 781 15.04 30.42 3.55
N GLY A 782 14.17 30.76 2.60
CA GLY A 782 12.71 30.51 2.68
C GLY A 782 12.00 31.39 3.71
N LYS A 783 12.65 32.46 4.23
CA LYS A 783 12.03 33.35 5.21
C LYS A 783 10.99 34.27 4.60
N ASP A 784 11.26 34.77 3.40
CA ASP A 784 10.39 35.73 2.73
C ASP A 784 9.11 35.01 2.24
N GLU A 785 7.98 35.67 2.29
CA GLU A 785 6.68 35.08 1.96
C GLU A 785 6.62 34.64 0.48
N SER A 786 7.31 35.37 -0.40
CA SER A 786 7.44 35.04 -1.83
C SER A 786 8.20 33.75 -2.11
N ASP A 787 9.01 33.28 -1.15
CA ASP A 787 9.81 32.06 -1.27
C ASP A 787 9.10 30.80 -0.74
N ARG A 788 7.92 30.99 -0.15
CA ARG A 788 7.10 29.91 0.45
C ARG A 788 6.26 29.22 -0.62
N PRO A 789 5.90 27.94 -0.40
CA PRO A 789 5.06 27.19 -1.33
C PRO A 789 3.68 27.81 -1.53
N TYR A 790 2.96 27.29 -2.48
CA TYR A 790 1.58 27.65 -2.80
C TYR A 790 0.64 27.59 -1.60
N SER A 791 -0.31 28.55 -1.56
CA SER A 791 -1.46 28.52 -0.67
C SER A 791 -2.62 29.31 -1.27
N MET A 792 -3.82 28.71 -1.32
CA MET A 792 -4.99 29.28 -1.95
C MET A 792 -5.32 30.71 -1.48
N SER A 793 -5.28 31.00 -0.18
CA SER A 793 -5.56 32.35 0.36
C SER A 793 -4.53 33.39 -0.02
N LYS A 794 -3.31 32.98 -0.43
CA LYS A 794 -2.24 33.87 -0.86
C LYS A 794 -2.22 34.03 -2.38
N ASP A 795 -2.34 32.93 -3.10
CA ASP A 795 -2.01 32.84 -4.52
C ASP A 795 -3.27 32.71 -5.42
N GLY A 796 -4.45 32.41 -4.85
CA GLY A 796 -5.65 32.07 -5.60
C GLY A 796 -5.58 30.69 -6.24
N LEU A 797 -6.41 30.41 -7.26
CA LEU A 797 -6.32 29.19 -8.05
C LEU A 797 -5.12 29.25 -9.00
N LEU A 798 -4.48 28.12 -9.22
CA LEU A 798 -3.30 28.00 -10.08
C LEU A 798 -3.69 28.04 -11.58
N PRO A 799 -2.89 28.69 -12.43
CA PRO A 799 -3.18 28.81 -13.87
C PRO A 799 -3.06 27.47 -14.63
#